data_d7ef9b8e5e487540d853be891e4102aa
#
_entry.id   d7ef9b8e5e487540d853be891e4102aa
#
_cell.length_a   1.000
_cell.length_b   1.000
_cell.length_c   1.000
_cell.angle_alpha   90.00
_cell.angle_beta   90.00
_cell.angle_gamma   90.00
#
_symmetry.space_group_name_H-M   'P 1'
#
loop_
_entity.id
_entity.type
_entity.pdbx_description
1 polymer ?
#
loop_
_entity_poly.entity_id
_entity_poly.type
_entity_poly.pdbx_seq_one_letter_code
_entity_poly.pdbx_strand_id
1 'polypeptide(L)'
;MHAHTLFCRKNRRTPRILPLLVTLALLAACPAAPVRGAGPAPSQASAQLNLTSASQTMEIYQNIPGLTSQQVEYGRAAIPRMNYNAQRIFRKICGLPGATFEHAKAAIDLLNRERFTYEQVQTYEAFAGLDSVDINLGMSSLATVKNLGFEAGRSFRSYVSMPGVTAALAMPMISLFNNMNDDNNRATQAYFSIKGMRADLAQKGLPVLMRLRNNQAKAAETYARVPGMDHETMLDGLELLQKLYQNDAWNARCLFTDTSLSPRDAWNWLVGYFALPTNIQEAQYDKLDSRQKTVLLQGLYKGGEEIIWKINNLHAVTDANGYEISDATLSSYSMQQLQAKFNELVPSVRARYSGFAGAGKGQAVAMLKQATSAARVQTARDLTVANAYAVMAQGSELYDSSFRDILVPVLQERIAGRNQGDLLGFLKSIDPGNRLISDFISSCAQKGKLTAFFPADSDKQKEILSLVAASAFRNEDSILLFSATLSHLLKVLTPEARSHLIGLMAQNSEAENAAFSKLVTVILQYYLQTYPELLGPSDRTLISRLIVRHGAVNLERYQLTPFAEWKQDGRLGSVSMFHPDDDGRQSFISNANLLLNSGYRLVPSQQYTVASLTPAFQQEIQQMTGAGLTRLFQAMRERHFAVAFVKQVGNVTIVHTQFVYSDMENQMEMLRRFIQSGDEMLAQRGHSYWRSEQIIEPLTKLIEGGQVTEADLRGKQRFLSLGSCGGVKVYTSLTRLFASSVDILATIGTGLALINDPYNKMFFEIIAANPSTITWKGVAQQSSSIFQGDRGQDYLMPGSLTAILHKILDETQQASGTMSRNRFERPRS
;
A
#
# COMPACT_ATOMS: atom_id res chain seq x y z
N MET A 1 -0.17 1.66 4.33
CA MET A 1 -1.59 1.82 3.94
C MET A 1 -2.07 0.90 2.81
N HIS A 2 -1.21 0.33 1.98
CA HIS A 2 -1.59 -0.41 0.77
C HIS A 2 -1.61 -1.94 0.85
N ALA A 3 -1.10 -2.52 1.92
CA ALA A 3 -1.12 -3.97 2.11
C ALA A 3 -2.52 -4.55 2.39
N HIS A 4 -3.46 -3.72 2.84
CA HIS A 4 -4.79 -4.15 3.28
C HIS A 4 -5.79 -4.46 2.16
N THR A 5 -5.57 -3.93 0.96
CA THR A 5 -6.48 -4.15 -0.18
C THR A 5 -6.41 -5.57 -0.76
N LEU A 6 -5.35 -6.31 -0.47
CA LEU A 6 -5.12 -7.65 -1.03
C LEU A 6 -5.93 -8.77 -0.36
N PHE A 7 -6.35 -8.58 0.90
CA PHE A 7 -7.04 -9.63 1.65
C PHE A 7 -8.45 -9.93 1.11
N CYS A 8 -9.24 -8.90 0.86
CA CYS A 8 -10.60 -9.09 0.32
C CYS A 8 -10.63 -9.60 -1.13
N ARG A 9 -9.55 -9.38 -1.92
CA ARG A 9 -9.46 -9.90 -3.30
C ARG A 9 -9.01 -11.36 -3.39
N LYS A 10 -8.24 -11.87 -2.41
CA LYS A 10 -7.74 -13.27 -2.43
C LYS A 10 -8.81 -14.32 -2.15
N ASN A 11 -9.86 -13.99 -1.40
CA ASN A 11 -10.94 -14.95 -1.10
C ASN A 11 -11.86 -15.30 -2.30
N ARG A 12 -11.59 -14.78 -3.50
CA ARG A 12 -12.33 -15.13 -4.73
C ARG A 12 -11.68 -16.19 -5.60
N ARG A 13 -10.63 -16.87 -5.15
CA ARG A 13 -9.99 -17.97 -5.89
C ARG A 13 -10.06 -19.29 -5.11
N THR A 14 -11.20 -19.95 -5.14
CA THR A 14 -11.28 -21.40 -4.94
C THR A 14 -10.98 -22.11 -6.26
N PRO A 15 -10.21 -23.20 -6.27
CA PRO A 15 -9.90 -23.91 -7.49
C PRO A 15 -11.16 -24.65 -8.00
N ARG A 16 -11.47 -24.39 -9.25
CA ARG A 16 -12.51 -25.14 -9.99
C ARG A 16 -11.96 -26.49 -10.38
N ILE A 17 -12.54 -27.57 -9.85
CA ILE A 17 -12.56 -28.88 -10.50
C ILE A 17 -14.00 -29.39 -10.46
N LEU A 18 -14.64 -29.32 -11.60
CA LEU A 18 -15.74 -30.09 -12.21
C LEU A 18 -17.08 -30.26 -11.44
N PRO A 19 -18.22 -30.40 -12.18
CA PRO A 19 -18.36 -30.98 -13.52
C PRO A 19 -19.08 -30.09 -14.56
N LEU A 20 -18.57 -30.16 -15.75
CA LEU A 20 -19.19 -29.81 -17.03
C LEU A 20 -20.38 -30.75 -17.27
N LEU A 21 -21.62 -30.32 -17.08
CA LEU A 21 -22.82 -30.93 -17.75
C LEU A 21 -24.20 -30.41 -17.29
N VAL A 22 -24.32 -29.23 -16.67
CA VAL A 22 -25.67 -28.64 -16.38
C VAL A 22 -25.78 -27.14 -16.70
N THR A 23 -24.92 -26.56 -17.49
CA THR A 23 -24.95 -25.11 -17.75
C THR A 23 -25.23 -24.73 -19.20
N LEU A 24 -26.05 -25.50 -19.91
CA LEU A 24 -26.46 -25.19 -21.29
C LEU A 24 -27.94 -24.76 -21.46
N ALA A 25 -28.64 -24.48 -20.35
CA ALA A 25 -30.06 -24.11 -20.42
C ALA A 25 -30.44 -22.74 -19.83
N LEU A 26 -29.46 -21.90 -19.40
CA LEU A 26 -29.76 -20.60 -18.78
C LEU A 26 -29.00 -19.38 -19.37
N LEU A 27 -28.44 -19.50 -20.57
CA LEU A 27 -27.70 -18.43 -21.25
C LEU A 27 -28.51 -17.70 -22.34
N ALA A 28 -29.84 -17.80 -22.34
CA ALA A 28 -30.68 -17.17 -23.36
C ALA A 28 -31.50 -15.96 -22.88
N ALA A 29 -31.16 -15.30 -21.77
CA ALA A 29 -31.92 -14.16 -21.29
C ALA A 29 -31.07 -13.10 -20.54
N CYS A 30 -29.99 -12.62 -21.16
CA CYS A 30 -29.38 -11.35 -20.75
C CYS A 30 -29.15 -10.48 -21.99
N PRO A 31 -29.85 -9.35 -22.16
CA PRO A 31 -29.56 -8.43 -23.24
C PRO A 31 -28.24 -7.68 -22.96
N ALA A 32 -27.41 -7.59 -23.99
CA ALA A 32 -26.17 -6.84 -24.00
C ALA A 32 -26.41 -5.36 -23.69
N ALA A 33 -25.56 -4.77 -22.86
CA ALA A 33 -25.58 -3.34 -22.59
C ALA A 33 -25.21 -2.54 -23.86
N PRO A 34 -25.91 -1.48 -24.20
CA PRO A 34 -25.62 -0.69 -25.39
C PRO A 34 -24.46 0.28 -25.14
N VAL A 35 -23.60 0.38 -26.12
CA VAL A 35 -22.56 1.39 -26.31
C VAL A 35 -23.21 2.78 -26.34
N ARG A 36 -22.65 3.76 -25.61
CA ARG A 36 -23.09 5.16 -25.66
C ARG A 36 -22.79 5.77 -27.03
N GLY A 37 -23.80 5.80 -27.86
CA GLY A 37 -23.89 6.66 -29.04
C GLY A 37 -24.87 7.79 -28.77
N ALA A 38 -24.74 8.91 -29.49
CA ALA A 38 -25.57 10.13 -29.40
C ALA A 38 -27.05 9.82 -29.24
N GLY A 39 -27.72 10.53 -28.30
CA GLY A 39 -29.06 10.20 -27.85
C GLY A 39 -30.08 10.23 -29.00
N PRO A 40 -30.92 9.19 -29.10
CA PRO A 40 -32.06 9.22 -30.00
C PRO A 40 -33.18 10.12 -29.49
N ALA A 41 -33.90 10.73 -30.40
CA ALA A 41 -35.16 11.38 -30.13
C ALA A 41 -36.10 10.47 -29.30
N PRO A 42 -36.96 11.02 -28.43
CA PRO A 42 -37.81 10.24 -27.55
C PRO A 42 -38.62 9.20 -28.35
N SER A 43 -38.44 7.94 -27.99
CA SER A 43 -39.12 6.82 -28.66
C SER A 43 -40.66 6.97 -28.50
N GLN A 44 -41.43 6.51 -29.48
CA GLN A 44 -42.91 6.49 -29.42
C GLN A 44 -43.44 5.85 -28.10
N ALA A 45 -42.73 4.90 -27.52
CA ALA A 45 -43.07 4.27 -26.24
C ALA A 45 -43.00 5.26 -25.05
N SER A 46 -42.05 6.19 -25.04
CA SER A 46 -41.97 7.21 -23.98
C SER A 46 -43.04 8.29 -24.10
N ALA A 47 -43.42 8.61 -25.32
CA ALA A 47 -44.52 9.54 -25.57
C ALA A 47 -45.89 8.92 -25.16
N GLN A 48 -46.08 7.63 -25.40
CA GLN A 48 -47.31 6.92 -25.04
C GLN A 48 -47.43 6.69 -23.53
N LEU A 49 -46.33 6.40 -22.83
CA LEU A 49 -46.27 6.36 -21.36
C LEU A 49 -46.62 7.72 -20.73
N ASN A 50 -46.15 8.81 -21.30
CA ASN A 50 -46.43 10.16 -20.83
C ASN A 50 -47.92 10.56 -21.02
N LEU A 51 -48.54 10.17 -22.12
CA LEU A 51 -49.94 10.44 -22.35
C LEU A 51 -50.87 9.66 -21.39
N THR A 52 -50.62 8.40 -21.17
CA THR A 52 -51.34 7.57 -20.19
C THR A 52 -51.17 8.10 -18.77
N SER A 53 -49.96 8.50 -18.42
CA SER A 53 -49.67 9.13 -17.14
C SER A 53 -50.36 10.49 -16.97
N ALA A 54 -50.40 11.31 -18.02
CA ALA A 54 -51.06 12.59 -17.97
C ALA A 54 -52.59 12.46 -17.75
N SER A 55 -53.23 11.47 -18.37
CA SER A 55 -54.65 11.16 -18.18
C SER A 55 -54.96 10.78 -16.73
N GLN A 56 -54.19 9.85 -16.17
CA GLN A 56 -54.32 9.48 -14.74
C GLN A 56 -54.07 10.65 -13.79
N THR A 57 -53.10 11.51 -14.15
CA THR A 57 -52.78 12.70 -13.36
C THR A 57 -53.86 13.71 -13.40
N MET A 58 -54.56 13.87 -14.55
CA MET A 58 -55.67 14.73 -14.70
C MET A 58 -56.92 14.27 -13.91
N GLU A 59 -57.14 12.96 -13.85
CA GLU A 59 -58.20 12.37 -13.05
C GLU A 59 -58.03 12.70 -11.56
N ILE A 60 -56.83 12.52 -11.03
CA ILE A 60 -56.53 12.84 -9.63
C ILE A 60 -56.61 14.34 -9.35
N TYR A 61 -56.13 15.17 -10.27
CA TYR A 61 -56.25 16.63 -10.17
C TYR A 61 -57.69 17.09 -10.07
N GLN A 62 -58.61 16.52 -10.89
CA GLN A 62 -60.03 16.85 -10.89
C GLN A 62 -60.75 16.49 -9.58
N ASN A 63 -60.16 15.60 -8.76
CA ASN A 63 -60.71 15.26 -7.44
C ASN A 63 -60.42 16.32 -6.38
N ILE A 64 -59.65 17.36 -6.67
CA ILE A 64 -59.42 18.48 -5.73
C ILE A 64 -60.78 19.19 -5.51
N PRO A 65 -61.22 19.34 -4.24
CA PRO A 65 -62.48 19.93 -3.94
C PRO A 65 -62.63 21.42 -4.40
N GLY A 66 -63.72 21.79 -5.02
CA GLY A 66 -64.06 23.18 -5.33
C GLY A 66 -63.37 23.75 -6.57
N LEU A 67 -62.87 22.93 -7.49
CA LEU A 67 -62.26 23.38 -8.74
C LEU A 67 -63.33 23.95 -9.66
N THR A 68 -63.13 25.17 -10.18
CA THR A 68 -63.93 25.77 -11.24
C THR A 68 -63.63 25.18 -12.62
N SER A 69 -64.54 25.32 -13.58
CA SER A 69 -64.29 24.88 -14.98
C SER A 69 -63.01 25.50 -15.57
N GLN A 70 -62.71 26.76 -15.26
CA GLN A 70 -61.50 27.43 -15.70
C GLN A 70 -60.18 26.81 -15.08
N GLN A 71 -60.27 26.44 -13.85
CA GLN A 71 -59.16 25.77 -13.16
C GLN A 71 -58.91 24.34 -13.69
N VAL A 72 -59.97 23.62 -14.04
CA VAL A 72 -59.88 22.33 -14.71
C VAL A 72 -59.20 22.45 -16.08
N GLU A 73 -59.59 23.49 -16.88
CA GLU A 73 -58.90 23.75 -18.15
C GLU A 73 -57.41 24.13 -18.00
N TYR A 74 -57.07 24.89 -16.94
CA TYR A 74 -55.71 25.17 -16.61
C TYR A 74 -54.89 23.86 -16.40
N GLY A 75 -55.40 22.92 -15.62
CA GLY A 75 -54.81 21.62 -15.42
C GLY A 75 -54.66 20.81 -16.72
N ARG A 76 -55.71 20.83 -17.56
CA ARG A 76 -55.70 20.16 -18.88
C ARG A 76 -54.59 20.67 -19.80
N ALA A 77 -54.29 21.95 -19.73
CA ALA A 77 -53.20 22.57 -20.51
C ALA A 77 -51.82 22.35 -19.92
N ALA A 78 -51.70 22.29 -18.61
CA ALA A 78 -50.41 22.29 -17.92
C ALA A 78 -49.86 20.87 -17.64
N ILE A 79 -50.70 19.91 -17.24
CA ILE A 79 -50.31 18.55 -16.85
C ILE A 79 -49.60 17.79 -17.98
N PRO A 80 -50.05 17.83 -19.25
CA PRO A 80 -49.36 17.12 -20.33
C PRO A 80 -47.95 17.66 -20.63
N ARG A 81 -47.60 18.86 -20.19
CA ARG A 81 -46.28 19.46 -20.34
C ARG A 81 -45.29 18.97 -19.34
N MET A 82 -45.72 18.38 -18.24
CA MET A 82 -44.85 17.79 -17.24
C MET A 82 -44.22 16.50 -17.75
N ASN A 83 -42.96 16.26 -17.39
CA ASN A 83 -42.36 14.96 -17.62
C ASN A 83 -42.97 13.90 -16.68
N TYR A 84 -42.74 12.63 -16.97
CA TYR A 84 -43.28 11.49 -16.22
C TYR A 84 -43.02 11.57 -14.71
N ASN A 85 -41.82 11.93 -14.32
CA ASN A 85 -41.43 12.06 -12.91
C ASN A 85 -42.19 13.19 -12.20
N ALA A 86 -42.33 14.33 -12.88
CA ALA A 86 -43.10 15.46 -12.37
C ALA A 86 -44.60 15.11 -12.20
N GLN A 87 -45.18 14.39 -13.16
CA GLN A 87 -46.56 13.92 -13.05
C GLN A 87 -46.79 12.97 -11.87
N ARG A 88 -45.82 12.10 -11.58
CA ARG A 88 -45.88 11.21 -10.39
C ARG A 88 -45.93 11.99 -9.07
N ILE A 89 -45.02 12.95 -8.92
CA ILE A 89 -45.00 13.83 -7.72
C ILE A 89 -46.31 14.62 -7.62
N PHE A 90 -46.75 15.19 -8.73
CA PHE A 90 -47.97 16.01 -8.78
C PHE A 90 -49.22 15.22 -8.39
N ARG A 91 -49.38 13.98 -8.83
CA ARG A 91 -50.46 13.08 -8.39
C ARG A 91 -50.52 12.93 -6.89
N LYS A 92 -49.35 12.75 -6.26
CA LYS A 92 -49.26 12.63 -4.79
C LYS A 92 -49.68 13.92 -4.10
N ILE A 93 -49.23 15.09 -4.61
CA ILE A 93 -49.59 16.40 -4.08
C ILE A 93 -51.10 16.62 -4.14
N CYS A 94 -51.70 16.34 -5.29
CA CYS A 94 -53.17 16.52 -5.45
C CYS A 94 -54.02 15.58 -4.59
N GLY A 95 -53.44 14.42 -4.16
CA GLY A 95 -54.10 13.47 -3.30
C GLY A 95 -53.90 13.72 -1.80
N LEU A 96 -53.11 14.73 -1.42
CA LEU A 96 -52.87 15.02 -0.01
C LEU A 96 -54.08 15.74 0.65
N PRO A 97 -54.34 15.48 1.94
CA PRO A 97 -55.38 16.20 2.67
C PRO A 97 -55.16 17.72 2.63
N GLY A 98 -56.24 18.48 2.32
CA GLY A 98 -56.18 19.92 2.25
C GLY A 98 -55.65 20.48 0.91
N ALA A 99 -55.49 19.65 -0.14
CA ALA A 99 -55.08 20.11 -1.47
C ALA A 99 -56.10 21.09 -2.05
N THR A 100 -55.61 22.22 -2.59
CA THR A 100 -56.42 23.26 -3.24
C THR A 100 -55.86 23.59 -4.62
N PHE A 101 -56.58 24.35 -5.42
CA PHE A 101 -56.09 24.83 -6.72
C PHE A 101 -54.74 25.59 -6.59
N GLU A 102 -54.63 26.47 -5.60
CA GLU A 102 -53.38 27.26 -5.41
C GLU A 102 -52.17 26.36 -5.12
N HIS A 103 -52.37 25.32 -4.33
CA HIS A 103 -51.31 24.32 -4.12
C HIS A 103 -50.95 23.58 -5.40
N ALA A 104 -51.96 23.15 -6.17
CA ALA A 104 -51.72 22.45 -7.43
C ALA A 104 -51.00 23.36 -8.43
N LYS A 105 -51.37 24.63 -8.55
CA LYS A 105 -50.73 25.63 -9.41
C LYS A 105 -49.28 25.84 -9.01
N ALA A 106 -49.00 26.07 -7.73
CA ALA A 106 -47.63 26.22 -7.22
C ALA A 106 -46.77 24.96 -7.48
N ALA A 107 -47.37 23.78 -7.34
CA ALA A 107 -46.69 22.52 -7.66
C ALA A 107 -46.38 22.39 -9.16
N ILE A 108 -47.31 22.76 -10.05
CA ILE A 108 -47.08 22.76 -11.50
C ILE A 108 -45.91 23.69 -11.86
N ASP A 109 -45.92 24.91 -11.33
CA ASP A 109 -44.87 25.89 -11.58
C ASP A 109 -43.46 25.40 -11.10
N LEU A 110 -43.43 24.74 -9.95
CA LEU A 110 -42.21 24.17 -9.42
C LEU A 110 -41.70 22.98 -10.25
N LEU A 111 -42.56 22.02 -10.54
CA LEU A 111 -42.24 20.77 -11.21
C LEU A 111 -41.94 20.98 -12.71
N ASN A 112 -42.36 22.05 -13.32
CA ASN A 112 -41.95 22.44 -14.66
C ASN A 112 -40.59 23.11 -14.71
N ARG A 113 -40.16 23.77 -13.63
CA ARG A 113 -38.84 24.38 -13.51
C ARG A 113 -37.78 23.38 -13.07
N GLU A 114 -38.13 22.46 -12.18
CA GLU A 114 -37.25 21.55 -11.51
C GLU A 114 -37.35 20.13 -12.08
N ARG A 115 -36.20 19.52 -12.41
CA ARG A 115 -36.16 18.11 -12.81
C ARG A 115 -35.86 17.22 -11.59
N PHE A 116 -36.73 16.26 -11.33
CA PHE A 116 -36.56 15.26 -10.28
C PHE A 116 -36.03 13.96 -10.87
N THR A 117 -35.07 13.35 -10.23
CA THR A 117 -34.60 12.00 -10.57
C THR A 117 -35.66 10.97 -10.15
N TYR A 118 -35.58 9.77 -10.71
CA TYR A 118 -36.45 8.67 -10.33
C TYR A 118 -36.38 8.35 -8.81
N GLU A 119 -35.21 8.43 -8.25
CA GLU A 119 -34.94 8.22 -6.82
C GLU A 119 -35.64 9.27 -5.95
N GLN A 120 -35.55 10.54 -6.33
CA GLN A 120 -36.19 11.63 -5.62
C GLN A 120 -37.74 11.51 -5.71
N VAL A 121 -38.27 11.04 -6.84
CA VAL A 121 -39.71 10.76 -6.98
C VAL A 121 -40.14 9.68 -6.00
N GLN A 122 -39.44 8.53 -5.96
CA GLN A 122 -39.78 7.46 -5.06
C GLN A 122 -39.67 7.88 -3.58
N THR A 123 -38.68 8.72 -3.28
CA THR A 123 -38.49 9.28 -1.92
C THR A 123 -39.65 10.19 -1.54
N TYR A 124 -40.09 11.04 -2.44
CA TYR A 124 -41.26 11.92 -2.21
C TYR A 124 -42.53 11.09 -2.05
N GLU A 125 -42.78 10.12 -2.93
CA GLU A 125 -43.96 9.23 -2.86
C GLU A 125 -44.02 8.45 -1.55
N ALA A 126 -42.88 7.99 -1.04
CA ALA A 126 -42.79 7.29 0.26
C ALA A 126 -43.15 8.23 1.41
N PHE A 127 -42.60 9.45 1.41
CA PHE A 127 -42.94 10.47 2.41
C PHE A 127 -44.41 10.89 2.37
N ALA A 128 -44.90 11.26 1.18
CA ALA A 128 -46.28 11.69 1.00
C ALA A 128 -47.32 10.56 1.20
N GLY A 129 -46.89 9.33 1.32
CA GLY A 129 -47.70 8.16 1.68
C GLY A 129 -47.89 7.94 3.17
N LEU A 130 -47.25 8.72 4.04
CA LEU A 130 -47.48 8.67 5.49
C LEU A 130 -48.81 9.30 5.85
N ASP A 131 -49.61 8.65 6.72
CA ASP A 131 -50.96 9.07 7.09
C ASP A 131 -51.05 10.49 7.70
N SER A 132 -49.93 11.00 8.22
CA SER A 132 -49.87 12.32 8.88
C SER A 132 -49.37 13.46 7.98
N VAL A 133 -49.20 13.23 6.68
CA VAL A 133 -48.74 14.28 5.74
C VAL A 133 -49.94 15.02 5.14
N ASP A 134 -50.03 16.31 5.42
CA ASP A 134 -50.96 17.23 4.77
C ASP A 134 -50.34 17.94 3.56
N ILE A 135 -51.10 18.75 2.87
CA ILE A 135 -50.64 19.47 1.68
C ILE A 135 -49.51 20.46 1.98
N ASN A 136 -49.53 21.14 3.14
CA ASN A 136 -48.49 22.11 3.49
C ASN A 136 -47.14 21.42 3.72
N LEU A 137 -47.18 20.31 4.44
CA LEU A 137 -45.99 19.49 4.70
C LEU A 137 -45.49 18.83 3.43
N GLY A 138 -46.38 18.32 2.58
CA GLY A 138 -46.05 17.79 1.26
C GLY A 138 -45.37 18.80 0.37
N MET A 139 -45.87 20.01 0.29
CA MET A 139 -45.30 21.09 -0.53
C MET A 139 -43.94 21.56 0.02
N SER A 140 -43.83 21.77 1.33
CA SER A 140 -42.55 22.20 1.95
C SER A 140 -41.43 21.15 1.85
N SER A 141 -41.74 19.86 1.79
CA SER A 141 -40.75 18.78 1.65
C SER A 141 -40.15 18.70 0.26
N LEU A 142 -40.80 19.22 -0.79
CA LEU A 142 -40.30 19.11 -2.17
C LEU A 142 -38.91 19.69 -2.37
N ALA A 143 -38.67 20.89 -1.85
CA ALA A 143 -37.36 21.53 -1.99
C ALA A 143 -36.27 20.73 -1.27
N THR A 144 -36.58 20.11 -0.14
CA THR A 144 -35.66 19.29 0.64
C THR A 144 -35.38 17.96 -0.07
N VAL A 145 -36.42 17.28 -0.58
CA VAL A 145 -36.29 16.03 -1.35
C VAL A 145 -35.52 16.24 -2.65
N LYS A 146 -35.67 17.39 -3.30
CA LYS A 146 -34.92 17.76 -4.51
C LYS A 146 -33.40 17.69 -4.30
N ASN A 147 -32.92 18.02 -3.12
CA ASN A 147 -31.53 18.07 -2.81
C ASN A 147 -30.96 16.72 -2.27
N LEU A 148 -31.80 15.69 -2.19
CA LEU A 148 -31.36 14.38 -1.72
C LEU A 148 -30.45 13.67 -2.75
N GLY A 149 -29.31 13.22 -2.28
CA GLY A 149 -28.46 12.29 -3.00
C GLY A 149 -29.09 10.90 -3.13
N PHE A 150 -28.53 10.06 -4.00
CA PHE A 150 -29.07 8.73 -4.30
C PHE A 150 -29.15 7.84 -3.04
N GLU A 151 -28.03 7.68 -2.30
CA GLU A 151 -28.00 6.84 -1.10
C GLU A 151 -28.82 7.45 0.03
N ALA A 152 -28.82 8.78 0.16
CA ALA A 152 -29.66 9.48 1.14
C ALA A 152 -31.17 9.23 0.91
N GLY A 153 -31.61 9.26 -0.34
CA GLY A 153 -32.99 8.93 -0.69
C GLY A 153 -33.39 7.50 -0.34
N ARG A 154 -32.48 6.55 -0.56
CA ARG A 154 -32.70 5.14 -0.17
C ARG A 154 -32.78 4.96 1.35
N SER A 155 -31.89 5.60 2.11
CA SER A 155 -31.93 5.59 3.58
C SER A 155 -33.22 6.17 4.10
N PHE A 156 -33.66 7.28 3.53
CA PHE A 156 -34.92 7.91 3.91
C PHE A 156 -36.12 7.00 3.63
N ARG A 157 -36.21 6.36 2.45
CA ARG A 157 -37.29 5.41 2.16
C ARG A 157 -37.28 4.21 3.11
N SER A 158 -36.11 3.66 3.42
CA SER A 158 -36.02 2.60 4.40
C SER A 158 -36.51 3.03 5.76
N TYR A 159 -36.23 4.28 6.17
CA TYR A 159 -36.74 4.85 7.41
C TYR A 159 -38.26 4.99 7.42
N VAL A 160 -38.85 5.65 6.42
CA VAL A 160 -40.30 5.92 6.38
C VAL A 160 -41.14 4.65 6.22
N SER A 161 -40.55 3.56 5.75
CA SER A 161 -41.24 2.25 5.66
C SER A 161 -41.32 1.50 6.99
N MET A 162 -40.66 2.01 8.05
CA MET A 162 -40.70 1.33 9.36
C MET A 162 -41.98 1.59 10.13
N PRO A 163 -42.43 0.61 10.94
CA PRO A 163 -43.54 0.81 11.87
C PRO A 163 -43.26 1.96 12.85
N GLY A 164 -44.28 2.81 13.03
CA GLY A 164 -44.23 3.91 13.98
C GLY A 164 -43.58 5.20 13.47
N VAL A 165 -43.22 5.28 12.19
CA VAL A 165 -42.73 6.53 11.61
C VAL A 165 -43.88 7.42 11.22
N THR A 166 -43.88 8.66 11.74
CA THR A 166 -44.83 9.74 11.40
C THR A 166 -44.14 10.80 10.54
N ALA A 167 -44.89 11.66 9.93
CA ALA A 167 -44.34 12.79 9.17
C ALA A 167 -43.42 13.69 10.04
N ALA A 168 -43.79 13.93 11.28
CA ALA A 168 -42.99 14.70 12.23
C ALA A 168 -41.63 14.07 12.53
N LEU A 169 -41.56 12.74 12.57
CA LEU A 169 -40.30 12.01 12.73
C LEU A 169 -39.50 11.95 11.42
N ALA A 170 -40.17 11.91 10.26
CA ALA A 170 -39.54 11.77 8.96
C ALA A 170 -38.92 13.07 8.46
N MET A 171 -39.54 14.21 8.66
CA MET A 171 -39.07 15.49 8.12
C MET A 171 -37.60 15.84 8.50
N PRO A 172 -37.19 15.76 9.78
CA PRO A 172 -35.81 16.02 10.14
C PRO A 172 -34.82 15.04 9.51
N MET A 173 -35.24 13.80 9.20
CA MET A 173 -34.40 12.75 8.64
C MET A 173 -33.97 13.04 7.21
N ILE A 174 -34.73 13.82 6.43
CA ILE A 174 -34.34 14.21 5.07
C ILE A 174 -32.99 14.95 5.10
N SER A 175 -32.90 16.00 5.91
CA SER A 175 -31.67 16.77 6.06
C SER A 175 -30.56 15.95 6.71
N LEU A 176 -30.91 15.10 7.66
CA LEU A 176 -29.94 14.23 8.34
C LEU A 176 -29.25 13.27 7.34
N PHE A 177 -30.01 12.54 6.54
CA PHE A 177 -29.44 11.61 5.57
C PHE A 177 -28.68 12.31 4.45
N ASN A 178 -29.10 13.51 4.05
CA ASN A 178 -28.41 14.30 3.05
C ASN A 178 -27.04 14.80 3.55
N ASN A 179 -26.88 15.00 4.85
CA ASN A 179 -25.61 15.38 5.46
C ASN A 179 -24.69 14.18 5.73
N MET A 180 -25.16 12.96 5.56
CA MET A 180 -24.35 11.74 5.62
C MET A 180 -23.66 11.47 4.28
N ASN A 181 -22.44 10.96 4.31
CA ASN A 181 -21.82 10.44 3.10
C ASN A 181 -22.48 9.12 2.65
N ASP A 182 -22.16 8.67 1.44
CA ASP A 182 -22.73 7.46 0.86
C ASP A 182 -22.45 6.18 1.66
N ASP A 183 -21.24 6.05 2.26
CA ASP A 183 -20.90 4.89 3.07
C ASP A 183 -21.74 4.84 4.35
N ASN A 184 -21.95 5.99 5.01
CA ASN A 184 -22.79 6.09 6.20
C ASN A 184 -24.28 5.81 5.85
N ASN A 185 -24.75 6.30 4.72
CA ASN A 185 -26.10 6.00 4.25
C ASN A 185 -26.28 4.49 3.98
N ARG A 186 -25.32 3.82 3.35
CA ARG A 186 -25.39 2.36 3.13
C ARG A 186 -25.38 1.57 4.45
N ALA A 187 -24.52 1.97 5.40
CA ALA A 187 -24.52 1.38 6.75
C ALA A 187 -25.88 1.57 7.46
N THR A 188 -26.47 2.74 7.29
CA THR A 188 -27.81 3.05 7.85
C THR A 188 -28.90 2.19 7.21
N GLN A 189 -28.89 2.00 5.88
CA GLN A 189 -29.81 1.08 5.20
C GLN A 189 -29.68 -0.36 5.70
N ALA A 190 -28.45 -0.83 5.88
CA ALA A 190 -28.20 -2.16 6.44
C ALA A 190 -28.72 -2.28 7.88
N TYR A 191 -28.48 -1.28 8.72
CA TYR A 191 -29.02 -1.20 10.08
C TYR A 191 -30.54 -1.25 10.08
N PHE A 192 -31.18 -0.49 9.22
CA PHE A 192 -32.65 -0.45 9.10
C PHE A 192 -33.25 -1.76 8.58
N SER A 193 -32.46 -2.59 7.89
CA SER A 193 -32.91 -3.88 7.39
C SER A 193 -32.92 -5.01 8.46
N ILE A 194 -32.45 -4.73 9.67
CA ILE A 194 -32.44 -5.70 10.79
C ILE A 194 -33.91 -6.04 11.14
N LYS A 195 -34.16 -7.33 11.28
CA LYS A 195 -35.52 -7.85 11.57
C LYS A 195 -36.10 -7.21 12.85
N GLY A 196 -37.32 -6.72 12.76
CA GLY A 196 -38.03 -6.10 13.91
C GLY A 196 -37.64 -4.64 14.15
N MET A 197 -36.95 -3.99 13.20
CA MET A 197 -36.63 -2.57 13.29
C MET A 197 -37.90 -1.70 13.34
N ARG A 198 -37.88 -0.70 14.18
CA ARG A 198 -38.97 0.30 14.40
C ARG A 198 -38.36 1.69 14.56
N ALA A 199 -39.19 2.73 14.44
CA ALA A 199 -38.73 4.12 14.51
C ALA A 199 -37.93 4.45 15.79
N ASP A 200 -38.38 3.99 16.94
CA ASP A 200 -37.74 4.23 18.23
C ASP A 200 -36.37 3.54 18.34
N LEU A 201 -36.25 2.34 17.79
CA LEU A 201 -34.98 1.59 17.74
C LEU A 201 -34.04 2.22 16.71
N ALA A 202 -34.53 2.58 15.52
CA ALA A 202 -33.75 3.21 14.47
C ALA A 202 -33.06 4.50 14.94
N GLN A 203 -33.74 5.32 15.72
CA GLN A 203 -33.21 6.57 16.28
C GLN A 203 -32.02 6.35 17.23
N LYS A 204 -31.93 5.22 17.91
CA LYS A 204 -30.82 4.93 18.83
C LYS A 204 -29.48 4.77 18.13
N GLY A 205 -29.44 4.13 16.95
CA GLY A 205 -28.20 3.91 16.20
C GLY A 205 -27.76 5.10 15.31
N LEU A 206 -28.71 5.95 14.90
CA LEU A 206 -28.43 7.05 13.98
C LEU A 206 -27.30 8.00 14.42
N PRO A 207 -27.21 8.44 15.69
CA PRO A 207 -26.16 9.34 16.14
C PRO A 207 -24.76 8.74 16.01
N VAL A 208 -24.62 7.41 16.12
CA VAL A 208 -23.35 6.72 15.93
C VAL A 208 -23.06 6.58 14.44
N LEU A 209 -24.01 6.10 13.65
CA LEU A 209 -23.88 5.91 12.19
C LEU A 209 -23.45 7.19 11.47
N MET A 210 -23.96 8.35 11.89
CA MET A 210 -23.58 9.66 11.34
C MET A 210 -22.10 10.01 11.54
N ARG A 211 -21.49 9.52 12.61
CA ARG A 211 -20.11 9.87 12.99
C ARG A 211 -19.07 8.88 12.46
N LEU A 212 -19.51 7.77 11.87
CA LEU A 212 -18.60 6.77 11.35
C LEU A 212 -17.78 7.35 10.19
N ARG A 213 -16.49 7.04 10.20
CA ARG A 213 -15.60 7.32 9.06
C ARG A 213 -15.76 6.23 8.00
N ASN A 214 -15.32 6.49 6.77
CA ASN A 214 -15.57 5.61 5.62
C ASN A 214 -15.42 4.10 5.88
N ASN A 215 -14.28 3.66 6.39
CA ASN A 215 -14.09 2.22 6.65
C ASN A 215 -14.91 1.71 7.84
N GLN A 216 -15.14 2.55 8.85
CA GLN A 216 -16.02 2.21 9.96
C GLN A 216 -17.47 2.05 9.47
N ALA A 217 -17.94 2.92 8.59
CA ALA A 217 -19.27 2.81 7.98
C ALA A 217 -19.39 1.51 7.14
N LYS A 218 -18.38 1.19 6.34
CA LYS A 218 -18.36 -0.08 5.58
C LYS A 218 -18.30 -1.31 6.48
N ALA A 219 -17.60 -1.23 7.60
CA ALA A 219 -17.62 -2.31 8.60
C ALA A 219 -18.99 -2.44 9.28
N ALA A 220 -19.63 -1.33 9.63
CA ALA A 220 -20.98 -1.32 10.19
C ALA A 220 -22.03 -1.87 9.21
N GLU A 221 -21.90 -1.56 7.91
CA GLU A 221 -22.75 -2.16 6.86
C GLU A 221 -22.64 -3.68 6.82
N THR A 222 -21.42 -4.22 6.85
CA THR A 222 -21.22 -5.68 6.84
C THR A 222 -21.59 -6.32 8.16
N TYR A 223 -21.33 -5.65 9.28
CA TYR A 223 -21.73 -6.12 10.61
C TYR A 223 -23.26 -6.24 10.74
N ALA A 224 -24.01 -5.25 10.27
CA ALA A 224 -25.48 -5.30 10.26
C ALA A 224 -26.05 -6.45 9.41
N ARG A 225 -25.28 -6.92 8.42
CA ARG A 225 -25.65 -8.02 7.51
C ARG A 225 -25.22 -9.40 7.99
N VAL A 226 -24.56 -9.51 9.13
CA VAL A 226 -24.25 -10.82 9.72
C VAL A 226 -25.55 -11.60 9.93
N PRO A 227 -25.63 -12.86 9.47
CA PRO A 227 -26.89 -13.62 9.57
C PRO A 227 -27.42 -13.71 11.00
N GLY A 228 -28.67 -13.35 11.18
CA GLY A 228 -29.32 -13.36 12.51
C GLY A 228 -29.01 -12.17 13.39
N MET A 229 -28.40 -11.10 12.86
CA MET A 229 -28.12 -9.86 13.61
C MET A 229 -29.41 -9.32 14.25
N ASP A 230 -29.35 -9.03 15.54
CA ASP A 230 -30.40 -8.37 16.29
C ASP A 230 -30.04 -6.91 16.62
N HIS A 231 -31.03 -6.16 17.07
CA HIS A 231 -30.87 -4.72 17.31
C HIS A 231 -29.91 -4.41 18.47
N GLU A 232 -29.96 -5.18 19.55
CA GLU A 232 -29.11 -4.94 20.74
C GLU A 232 -27.66 -5.21 20.43
N THR A 233 -27.37 -6.38 19.83
CA THR A 233 -26.02 -6.75 19.39
C THR A 233 -25.47 -5.74 18.39
N MET A 234 -26.33 -5.22 17.50
CA MET A 234 -25.92 -4.21 16.54
C MET A 234 -25.55 -2.88 17.23
N LEU A 235 -26.37 -2.39 18.16
CA LEU A 235 -26.07 -1.15 18.88
C LEU A 235 -24.78 -1.22 19.68
N ASP A 236 -24.59 -2.30 20.42
CA ASP A 236 -23.38 -2.53 21.21
C ASP A 236 -22.15 -2.57 20.28
N GLY A 237 -22.28 -3.21 19.12
CA GLY A 237 -21.22 -3.25 18.12
C GLY A 237 -20.93 -1.91 17.47
N LEU A 238 -21.93 -1.08 17.20
CA LEU A 238 -21.76 0.26 16.61
C LEU A 238 -20.89 1.16 17.47
N GLU A 239 -21.05 1.13 18.78
CA GLU A 239 -20.23 1.91 19.71
C GLU A 239 -18.75 1.50 19.66
N LEU A 240 -18.48 0.22 19.44
CA LEU A 240 -17.12 -0.29 19.29
C LEU A 240 -16.56 0.03 17.89
N LEU A 241 -17.35 -0.17 16.84
CA LEU A 241 -16.97 0.12 15.46
C LEU A 241 -16.56 1.59 15.27
N GLN A 242 -17.23 2.52 15.95
CA GLN A 242 -16.88 3.94 15.93
C GLN A 242 -15.47 4.22 16.47
N LYS A 243 -14.96 3.39 17.35
CA LYS A 243 -13.62 3.54 17.96
C LYS A 243 -12.50 2.90 17.15
N LEU A 244 -12.82 2.05 16.16
CA LEU A 244 -11.81 1.40 15.32
C LEU A 244 -11.02 2.42 14.48
N TYR A 245 -9.72 2.21 14.36
CA TYR A 245 -8.93 2.89 13.32
C TYR A 245 -9.37 2.47 11.93
N GLN A 246 -9.08 3.28 10.91
CA GLN A 246 -9.56 3.05 9.54
C GLN A 246 -9.13 1.69 8.97
N ASN A 247 -7.91 1.27 9.25
CA ASN A 247 -7.38 -0.01 8.77
C ASN A 247 -8.02 -1.19 9.49
N ASP A 248 -8.25 -1.06 10.79
CA ASP A 248 -8.87 -2.10 11.61
C ASP A 248 -10.34 -2.25 11.28
N ALA A 249 -11.03 -1.14 11.01
CA ALA A 249 -12.39 -1.17 10.49
C ALA A 249 -12.48 -1.87 9.13
N TRP A 250 -11.47 -1.71 8.26
CA TRP A 250 -11.40 -2.46 7.01
C TRP A 250 -11.23 -3.96 7.25
N ASN A 251 -10.39 -4.36 8.20
CA ASN A 251 -10.20 -5.76 8.57
C ASN A 251 -11.46 -6.36 9.17
N ALA A 252 -12.13 -5.65 10.07
CA ALA A 252 -13.41 -6.04 10.64
C ALA A 252 -14.48 -6.25 9.53
N ARG A 253 -14.55 -5.35 8.56
CA ARG A 253 -15.41 -5.50 7.39
C ARG A 253 -15.17 -6.82 6.66
N CYS A 254 -13.89 -7.15 6.40
CA CYS A 254 -13.55 -8.39 5.70
C CYS A 254 -13.96 -9.64 6.51
N LEU A 255 -13.82 -9.60 7.83
CA LEU A 255 -14.26 -10.66 8.72
C LEU A 255 -15.78 -10.83 8.69
N PHE A 256 -16.55 -9.75 8.80
CA PHE A 256 -18.00 -9.78 8.85
C PHE A 256 -18.67 -10.18 7.53
N THR A 257 -17.91 -10.39 6.45
CA THR A 257 -18.41 -11.01 5.23
C THR A 257 -18.51 -12.55 5.31
N ASP A 258 -17.98 -13.15 6.37
CA ASP A 258 -18.11 -14.60 6.58
C ASP A 258 -19.54 -14.96 6.99
N THR A 259 -20.22 -15.70 6.13
CA THR A 259 -21.62 -16.10 6.34
C THR A 259 -21.83 -17.14 7.42
N SER A 260 -20.77 -17.76 7.95
CA SER A 260 -20.83 -18.69 9.08
C SER A 260 -20.75 -17.97 10.44
N LEU A 261 -20.47 -16.67 10.43
CA LEU A 261 -20.33 -15.85 11.63
C LEU A 261 -21.69 -15.62 12.29
N SER A 262 -21.78 -15.87 13.59
CA SER A 262 -22.95 -15.45 14.35
C SER A 262 -22.81 -13.99 14.83
N PRO A 263 -23.93 -13.28 15.11
CA PRO A 263 -23.88 -11.94 15.68
C PRO A 263 -23.06 -11.86 16.98
N ARG A 264 -23.20 -12.89 17.81
CA ARG A 264 -22.46 -12.95 19.09
C ARG A 264 -20.97 -13.10 18.88
N ASP A 265 -20.54 -13.89 17.91
CA ASP A 265 -19.12 -14.04 17.60
C ASP A 265 -18.54 -12.76 16.99
N ALA A 266 -19.29 -12.08 16.13
CA ALA A 266 -18.91 -10.78 15.58
C ALA A 266 -18.74 -9.72 16.68
N TRP A 267 -19.64 -9.70 17.65
CA TRP A 267 -19.55 -8.83 18.81
C TRP A 267 -18.37 -9.22 19.72
N ASN A 268 -18.17 -10.50 20.00
CA ASN A 268 -17.05 -11.00 20.80
C ASN A 268 -15.71 -10.60 20.17
N TRP A 269 -15.63 -10.59 18.84
CA TRP A 269 -14.44 -10.10 18.15
C TRP A 269 -14.15 -8.62 18.46
N LEU A 270 -15.18 -7.77 18.38
CA LEU A 270 -15.03 -6.34 18.67
C LEU A 270 -14.61 -6.12 20.14
N VAL A 271 -15.25 -6.80 21.08
CA VAL A 271 -14.89 -6.72 22.50
C VAL A 271 -13.47 -7.18 22.75
N GLY A 272 -13.10 -8.34 22.19
CA GLY A 272 -11.75 -8.89 22.29
C GLY A 272 -10.69 -7.96 21.68
N TYR A 273 -11.00 -7.38 20.53
CA TYR A 273 -10.13 -6.41 19.88
C TYR A 273 -9.83 -5.20 20.77
N PHE A 274 -10.84 -4.61 21.43
CA PHE A 274 -10.64 -3.45 22.30
C PHE A 274 -10.05 -3.78 23.68
N ALA A 275 -10.06 -5.02 24.08
CA ALA A 275 -9.32 -5.47 25.26
C ALA A 275 -7.80 -5.58 24.99
N LEU A 276 -7.36 -5.61 23.72
CA LEU A 276 -5.94 -5.56 23.34
C LEU A 276 -5.35 -4.15 23.61
N PRO A 277 -4.07 -4.06 24.01
CA PRO A 277 -3.37 -2.78 24.04
C PRO A 277 -3.42 -2.08 22.68
N THR A 278 -3.63 -0.76 22.69
CA THR A 278 -3.85 0.05 21.47
C THR A 278 -2.77 -0.13 20.42
N ASN A 279 -1.53 -0.30 20.84
CA ASN A 279 -0.38 -0.49 19.95
C ASN A 279 -0.33 -1.86 19.28
N ILE A 280 -1.12 -2.83 19.71
CA ILE A 280 -1.24 -4.14 19.07
C ILE A 280 -2.36 -4.11 18.04
N GLN A 281 -3.40 -3.33 18.28
CA GLN A 281 -4.57 -3.25 17.43
C GLN A 281 -4.25 -2.85 15.98
N GLU A 282 -3.19 -2.09 15.75
CA GLU A 282 -2.79 -1.64 14.41
C GLU A 282 -1.95 -2.66 13.62
N ALA A 283 -1.52 -3.75 14.25
CA ALA A 283 -0.39 -4.50 13.67
C ALA A 283 -0.74 -5.63 12.70
N GLN A 284 -1.94 -5.94 12.36
CA GLN A 284 -2.13 -7.00 12.01
C GLN A 284 -2.45 -7.98 11.09
N TYR A 285 -3.44 -8.15 10.41
CA TYR A 285 -3.86 -9.16 9.45
C TYR A 285 -2.90 -9.35 8.26
N ASP A 286 -2.25 -8.30 7.83
CA ASP A 286 -1.43 -8.33 6.63
C ASP A 286 -0.15 -9.14 6.76
N LYS A 287 0.35 -9.22 7.96
CA LYS A 287 1.61 -9.91 8.26
C LYS A 287 1.41 -11.40 8.58
N LEU A 288 0.16 -11.83 8.72
CA LEU A 288 -0.18 -13.21 9.00
C LEU A 288 -0.27 -14.02 7.69
N ASP A 289 0.29 -15.21 7.70
CA ASP A 289 0.05 -16.18 6.63
C ASP A 289 -1.38 -16.73 6.68
N SER A 290 -1.79 -17.43 5.64
CA SER A 290 -3.16 -17.97 5.52
C SER A 290 -3.55 -18.88 6.67
N ARG A 291 -2.59 -19.59 7.26
CA ARG A 291 -2.83 -20.48 8.36
C ARG A 291 -2.99 -19.74 9.67
N GLN A 292 -2.13 -18.77 9.96
CA GLN A 292 -2.26 -17.87 11.10
C GLN A 292 -3.59 -17.14 11.07
N LYS A 293 -4.04 -16.68 9.88
CA LYS A 293 -5.36 -16.08 9.68
C LYS A 293 -6.49 -17.05 10.00
N THR A 294 -6.38 -18.32 9.57
CA THR A 294 -7.36 -19.35 9.88
C THR A 294 -7.43 -19.61 11.39
N VAL A 295 -6.29 -19.78 12.04
CA VAL A 295 -6.21 -19.99 13.50
C VAL A 295 -6.78 -18.77 14.24
N LEU A 296 -6.46 -17.55 13.77
CA LEU A 296 -7.01 -16.32 14.33
C LEU A 296 -8.53 -16.27 14.21
N LEU A 297 -9.08 -16.50 13.03
CA LEU A 297 -10.52 -16.50 12.80
C LEU A 297 -11.23 -17.54 13.69
N GLN A 298 -10.70 -18.74 13.76
CA GLN A 298 -11.25 -19.80 14.59
C GLN A 298 -11.13 -19.47 16.08
N GLY A 299 -10.05 -18.83 16.50
CA GLY A 299 -9.87 -18.37 17.88
C GLY A 299 -10.82 -17.25 18.27
N LEU A 300 -11.13 -16.36 17.34
CA LEU A 300 -12.10 -15.28 17.53
C LEU A 300 -13.50 -15.82 17.85
N TYR A 301 -13.93 -16.88 17.17
CA TYR A 301 -15.24 -17.51 17.41
C TYR A 301 -15.37 -18.21 18.77
N LYS A 302 -14.27 -18.49 19.45
CA LYS A 302 -14.25 -19.34 20.65
C LYS A 302 -13.68 -18.66 21.92
N GLY A 303 -13.63 -17.34 21.98
CA GLY A 303 -13.07 -16.62 23.13
C GLY A 303 -11.66 -16.08 22.91
N GLY A 304 -11.38 -15.65 21.70
CA GLY A 304 -10.11 -15.43 21.10
C GLY A 304 -9.31 -14.17 21.38
N GLU A 305 -9.68 -13.31 22.33
CA GLU A 305 -8.89 -12.12 22.67
C GLU A 305 -7.41 -12.45 22.87
N GLU A 306 -7.13 -13.50 23.61
CA GLU A 306 -5.77 -13.91 23.92
C GLU A 306 -5.03 -14.53 22.75
N ILE A 307 -5.74 -15.23 21.85
CA ILE A 307 -5.16 -15.78 20.64
C ILE A 307 -4.78 -14.67 19.66
N ILE A 308 -5.65 -13.67 19.49
CA ILE A 308 -5.37 -12.49 18.68
C ILE A 308 -4.11 -11.81 19.17
N TRP A 309 -4.04 -11.56 20.46
CA TRP A 309 -2.91 -10.89 21.07
C TRP A 309 -1.61 -11.65 20.80
N LYS A 310 -1.62 -12.97 20.96
CA LYS A 310 -0.47 -13.82 20.68
C LYS A 310 -0.04 -13.77 19.22
N ILE A 311 -0.96 -13.94 18.29
CA ILE A 311 -0.64 -13.99 16.86
C ILE A 311 -0.17 -12.63 16.36
N ASN A 312 -0.75 -11.54 16.84
CA ASN A 312 -0.36 -10.20 16.45
C ASN A 312 1.04 -9.80 16.88
N ASN A 313 1.57 -10.40 17.93
CA ASN A 313 2.89 -10.05 18.42
C ASN A 313 4.03 -10.89 17.83
N LEU A 314 3.69 -11.97 17.13
CA LEU A 314 4.67 -12.93 16.65
C LEU A 314 4.45 -13.20 15.17
N HIS A 315 5.52 -13.32 14.41
CA HIS A 315 5.47 -13.77 13.03
C HIS A 315 4.95 -15.18 12.88
N ALA A 316 5.17 -15.97 13.92
CA ALA A 316 4.78 -17.35 14.01
C ALA A 316 4.14 -17.61 15.37
N VAL A 317 3.37 -18.65 15.50
CA VAL A 317 2.89 -19.12 16.79
C VAL A 317 4.07 -19.69 17.55
N THR A 318 4.28 -19.22 18.78
CA THR A 318 5.41 -19.62 19.60
C THR A 318 4.95 -20.29 20.89
N ASP A 319 5.85 -21.08 21.49
CA ASP A 319 5.66 -21.61 22.83
C ASP A 319 5.82 -20.52 23.93
N ALA A 320 5.62 -20.90 25.20
CA ALA A 320 5.75 -20.00 26.34
C ALA A 320 7.16 -19.37 26.48
N ASN A 321 8.15 -19.96 25.85
CA ASN A 321 9.53 -19.49 25.85
C ASN A 321 9.87 -18.62 24.64
N GLY A 322 8.94 -18.45 23.69
CA GLY A 322 9.10 -17.65 22.48
C GLY A 322 9.72 -18.42 21.31
N TYR A 323 9.82 -19.76 21.39
CA TYR A 323 10.22 -20.59 20.25
C TYR A 323 9.05 -20.90 19.34
N GLU A 324 9.29 -20.90 18.05
CA GLU A 324 8.26 -21.18 17.06
C GLU A 324 7.74 -22.62 17.18
N ILE A 325 6.43 -22.77 17.21
CA ILE A 325 5.77 -24.07 17.08
C ILE A 325 5.65 -24.39 15.58
N SER A 326 6.22 -25.48 15.15
CA SER A 326 6.25 -25.84 13.73
C SER A 326 4.84 -26.01 13.14
N ASP A 327 4.70 -25.71 11.85
CA ASP A 327 3.45 -25.92 11.12
C ASP A 327 2.96 -27.35 11.16
N ALA A 328 3.86 -28.33 11.14
CA ALA A 328 3.52 -29.74 11.28
C ALA A 328 2.88 -30.03 12.65
N THR A 329 3.45 -29.48 13.72
CA THR A 329 2.92 -29.62 15.08
C THR A 329 1.56 -28.94 15.20
N LEU A 330 1.44 -27.70 14.70
CA LEU A 330 0.14 -26.98 14.73
C LEU A 330 -0.93 -27.70 13.90
N SER A 331 -0.56 -28.33 12.78
CA SER A 331 -1.47 -29.09 11.93
C SER A 331 -1.96 -30.36 12.59
N SER A 332 -1.17 -30.95 13.49
CA SER A 332 -1.55 -32.17 14.23
C SER A 332 -2.56 -31.90 15.34
N TYR A 333 -2.72 -30.65 15.79
CA TYR A 333 -3.64 -30.30 16.88
C TYR A 333 -5.07 -30.18 16.36
N SER A 334 -6.02 -30.76 17.10
CA SER A 334 -7.43 -30.44 16.93
C SER A 334 -7.70 -28.99 17.33
N MET A 335 -8.83 -28.43 16.89
CA MET A 335 -9.22 -27.06 17.29
C MET A 335 -9.29 -26.87 18.80
N GLN A 336 -9.78 -27.87 19.53
CA GLN A 336 -9.83 -27.83 20.98
C GLN A 336 -8.43 -27.81 21.60
N GLN A 337 -7.49 -28.58 21.06
CA GLN A 337 -6.09 -28.60 21.49
C GLN A 337 -5.39 -27.28 21.17
N LEU A 338 -5.60 -26.71 19.99
CA LEU A 338 -5.10 -25.38 19.65
C LEU A 338 -5.59 -24.32 20.62
N GLN A 339 -6.92 -24.32 20.90
CA GLN A 339 -7.51 -23.40 21.85
C GLN A 339 -6.93 -23.55 23.26
N ALA A 340 -6.84 -24.79 23.76
CA ALA A 340 -6.26 -25.08 25.05
C ALA A 340 -4.77 -24.63 25.11
N LYS A 341 -4.00 -24.94 24.06
CA LYS A 341 -2.60 -24.55 23.97
C LYS A 341 -2.40 -23.04 23.94
N PHE A 342 -3.21 -22.33 23.20
CA PHE A 342 -3.14 -20.86 23.18
C PHE A 342 -3.54 -20.23 24.53
N ASN A 343 -4.56 -20.74 25.17
CA ASN A 343 -4.96 -20.30 26.50
C ASN A 343 -3.84 -20.52 27.54
N GLU A 344 -3.12 -21.62 27.45
CA GLU A 344 -1.95 -21.90 28.30
C GLU A 344 -0.81 -20.91 28.04
N LEU A 345 -0.55 -20.57 26.78
CA LEU A 345 0.59 -19.73 26.39
C LEU A 345 0.37 -18.23 26.62
N VAL A 346 -0.85 -17.79 26.50
CA VAL A 346 -1.19 -16.36 26.53
C VAL A 346 -0.78 -15.65 27.83
N PRO A 347 -1.04 -16.16 29.04
CA PRO A 347 -0.64 -15.47 30.25
C PRO A 347 0.87 -15.24 30.33
N SER A 348 1.67 -16.22 29.94
CA SER A 348 3.13 -16.11 29.98
C SER A 348 3.67 -15.14 28.91
N VAL A 349 3.04 -15.09 27.72
CA VAL A 349 3.38 -14.14 26.66
C VAL A 349 2.97 -12.73 27.10
N ARG A 350 1.78 -12.55 27.64
CA ARG A 350 1.30 -11.26 28.15
C ARG A 350 2.22 -10.72 29.26
N ALA A 351 2.63 -11.56 30.20
CA ALA A 351 3.57 -11.16 31.26
C ALA A 351 4.91 -10.66 30.72
N ARG A 352 5.43 -11.27 29.63
CA ARG A 352 6.69 -10.83 29.00
C ARG A 352 6.57 -9.48 28.30
N TYR A 353 5.39 -9.16 27.80
CA TYR A 353 5.13 -7.90 27.09
C TYR A 353 4.50 -6.84 27.96
N SER A 354 4.24 -7.11 29.25
CA SER A 354 3.52 -6.17 30.14
C SER A 354 4.20 -4.81 30.23
N GLY A 355 5.53 -4.76 30.32
CA GLY A 355 6.29 -3.51 30.36
C GLY A 355 6.43 -2.82 28.99
N PHE A 356 6.08 -3.51 27.92
CA PHE A 356 6.25 -3.07 26.54
C PHE A 356 4.94 -2.96 25.77
N ALA A 357 3.86 -3.03 26.53
CA ALA A 357 2.50 -2.87 26.03
C ALA A 357 2.16 -3.74 24.81
N GLY A 358 2.67 -4.97 24.77
CA GLY A 358 2.36 -5.94 23.74
C GLY A 358 2.72 -5.50 22.33
N ALA A 359 3.84 -4.83 22.19
CA ALA A 359 4.29 -4.34 20.90
C ALA A 359 4.47 -5.46 19.88
N GLY A 360 3.83 -5.30 18.76
CA GLY A 360 4.11 -6.05 17.56
C GLY A 360 5.49 -5.68 16.99
N LYS A 361 5.96 -6.47 16.00
CA LYS A 361 7.26 -6.26 15.37
C LYS A 361 7.46 -4.84 14.84
N GLY A 362 6.44 -4.27 14.18
CA GLY A 362 6.52 -2.93 13.63
C GLY A 362 6.72 -1.86 14.71
N GLN A 363 6.05 -2.02 15.84
CA GLN A 363 6.22 -1.12 16.96
C GLN A 363 7.56 -1.33 17.67
N ALA A 364 8.02 -2.57 17.83
CA ALA A 364 9.37 -2.83 18.33
C ALA A 364 10.43 -2.12 17.49
N VAL A 365 10.30 -2.18 16.16
CA VAL A 365 11.18 -1.44 15.23
C VAL A 365 11.06 0.07 15.45
N ALA A 366 9.85 0.61 15.59
CA ALA A 366 9.62 2.04 15.82
C ALA A 366 10.25 2.50 17.15
N MET A 367 10.04 1.75 18.22
CA MET A 367 10.64 2.02 19.53
C MET A 367 12.18 1.96 19.51
N LEU A 368 12.74 0.99 18.80
CA LEU A 368 14.18 0.85 18.62
C LEU A 368 14.80 1.95 17.74
N LYS A 369 13.99 2.69 17.01
CA LYS A 369 14.43 3.83 16.18
C LYS A 369 14.30 5.17 16.88
N GLN A 370 13.24 5.40 17.63
CA GLN A 370 12.87 6.73 18.14
C GLN A 370 13.16 6.94 19.64
N ALA A 371 13.21 5.88 20.40
CA ALA A 371 13.39 5.97 21.86
C ALA A 371 14.82 6.40 22.25
N THR A 372 14.96 6.89 23.49
CA THR A 372 16.27 7.12 24.10
C THR A 372 17.06 5.79 24.19
N SER A 373 18.37 5.89 24.37
CA SER A 373 19.22 4.68 24.45
C SER A 373 18.73 3.70 25.52
N ALA A 374 18.38 4.20 26.72
CA ALA A 374 17.86 3.35 27.79
C ALA A 374 16.53 2.67 27.41
N ALA A 375 15.61 3.40 26.79
CA ALA A 375 14.33 2.84 26.32
C ALA A 375 14.54 1.80 25.21
N ARG A 376 15.49 2.00 24.30
CA ARG A 376 15.83 1.02 23.27
C ARG A 376 16.41 -0.27 23.86
N VAL A 377 17.28 -0.17 24.87
CA VAL A 377 17.82 -1.32 25.58
C VAL A 377 16.70 -2.08 26.31
N GLN A 378 15.82 -1.35 27.00
CA GLN A 378 14.67 -1.96 27.66
C GLN A 378 13.76 -2.65 26.66
N THR A 379 13.44 -1.98 25.54
CA THR A 379 12.66 -2.55 24.44
C THR A 379 13.26 -3.88 23.95
N ALA A 380 14.57 -3.91 23.69
CA ALA A 380 15.25 -5.12 23.21
C ALA A 380 15.20 -6.27 24.25
N ARG A 381 15.29 -5.93 25.52
CA ARG A 381 15.21 -6.92 26.61
C ARG A 381 13.81 -7.45 26.84
N ASP A 382 12.80 -6.64 26.60
CA ASP A 382 11.39 -7.04 26.75
C ASP A 382 10.87 -7.89 25.57
N LEU A 383 11.56 -7.88 24.43
CA LEU A 383 11.22 -8.77 23.31
C LEU A 383 11.39 -10.24 23.71
N THR A 384 10.51 -11.10 23.21
CA THR A 384 10.79 -12.55 23.23
C THR A 384 11.98 -12.87 22.37
N VAL A 385 12.57 -14.04 22.55
CA VAL A 385 13.70 -14.51 21.73
C VAL A 385 13.29 -14.56 20.24
N ALA A 386 12.07 -15.06 19.94
CA ALA A 386 11.55 -15.13 18.59
C ALA A 386 11.36 -13.74 17.97
N ASN A 387 10.86 -12.77 18.75
CA ASN A 387 10.67 -11.41 18.25
C ASN A 387 11.99 -10.68 18.06
N ALA A 388 12.96 -10.85 18.96
CA ALA A 388 14.29 -10.29 18.78
C ALA A 388 14.95 -10.83 17.49
N TYR A 389 14.86 -12.14 17.28
CA TYR A 389 15.33 -12.81 16.06
C TYR A 389 14.62 -12.28 14.80
N ALA A 390 13.27 -12.20 14.83
CA ALA A 390 12.49 -11.70 13.72
C ALA A 390 12.74 -10.21 13.41
N VAL A 391 12.95 -9.38 14.45
CA VAL A 391 13.31 -7.96 14.29
C VAL A 391 14.70 -7.84 13.67
N MET A 392 15.65 -8.66 14.07
CA MET A 392 17.00 -8.67 13.50
C MET A 392 17.03 -9.19 12.07
N ALA A 393 16.19 -10.15 11.71
CA ALA A 393 16.02 -10.58 10.32
C ALA A 393 15.54 -9.45 9.39
N GLN A 394 14.90 -8.42 9.94
CA GLN A 394 14.54 -7.19 9.22
C GLN A 394 15.47 -6.00 9.53
N GLY A 395 16.73 -6.29 9.74
CA GLY A 395 17.72 -5.31 10.18
C GLY A 395 17.88 -4.07 9.31
N SER A 396 17.48 -4.12 8.05
CA SER A 396 17.47 -2.96 7.15
C SER A 396 16.54 -1.82 7.61
N GLU A 397 15.60 -2.08 8.50
CA GLU A 397 14.69 -1.08 9.04
C GLU A 397 15.20 -0.45 10.35
N LEU A 398 16.25 -0.99 10.93
CA LEU A 398 16.79 -0.54 12.20
C LEU A 398 17.96 0.43 12.02
N TYR A 399 18.13 1.34 12.98
CA TYR A 399 19.38 2.07 13.13
C TYR A 399 20.52 1.10 13.42
N ASP A 400 21.70 1.40 12.89
CA ASP A 400 22.90 0.60 13.16
C ASP A 400 23.18 0.48 14.65
N SER A 401 23.04 1.56 15.42
CA SER A 401 23.21 1.53 16.87
C SER A 401 22.21 0.60 17.56
N SER A 402 20.97 0.53 17.09
CA SER A 402 19.97 -0.37 17.67
C SER A 402 20.25 -1.83 17.32
N PHE A 403 20.67 -2.10 16.10
CA PHE A 403 21.03 -3.46 15.68
C PHE A 403 22.33 -3.93 16.33
N ARG A 404 23.43 -3.17 16.13
CA ARG A 404 24.80 -3.58 16.47
C ARG A 404 25.08 -3.49 17.96
N ASP A 405 24.61 -2.44 18.61
CA ASP A 405 25.02 -2.09 19.97
C ASP A 405 23.97 -2.49 21.02
N ILE A 406 22.77 -2.86 20.61
CA ILE A 406 21.68 -3.23 21.52
C ILE A 406 21.18 -4.65 21.25
N LEU A 407 20.61 -4.92 20.05
CA LEU A 407 19.99 -6.22 19.77
C LEU A 407 21.01 -7.37 19.67
N VAL A 408 22.19 -7.12 19.05
CA VAL A 408 23.24 -8.14 18.94
C VAL A 408 23.67 -8.62 20.32
N PRO A 409 24.08 -7.76 21.28
CA PRO A 409 24.42 -8.20 22.63
C PRO A 409 23.29 -8.93 23.36
N VAL A 410 22.05 -8.41 23.26
CA VAL A 410 20.88 -9.03 23.90
C VAL A 410 20.63 -10.43 23.35
N LEU A 411 20.71 -10.62 22.04
CA LEU A 411 20.51 -11.94 21.44
C LEU A 411 21.67 -12.89 21.74
N GLN A 412 22.91 -12.40 21.74
CA GLN A 412 24.08 -13.18 22.15
C GLN A 412 23.94 -13.70 23.58
N GLU A 413 23.54 -12.83 24.53
CA GLU A 413 23.30 -13.21 25.93
C GLU A 413 22.26 -14.34 26.02
N ARG A 414 21.19 -14.26 25.25
CA ARG A 414 20.13 -15.26 25.23
C ARG A 414 20.56 -16.58 24.58
N ILE A 415 21.35 -16.53 23.51
CA ILE A 415 21.92 -17.73 22.89
C ILE A 415 22.92 -18.38 23.85
N ALA A 416 23.77 -17.59 24.52
CA ALA A 416 24.75 -18.12 25.51
C ALA A 416 24.03 -18.81 26.67
N GLY A 417 23.00 -18.17 27.24
CA GLY A 417 22.27 -18.70 28.40
C GLY A 417 21.45 -19.96 28.10
N ARG A 418 21.07 -20.20 26.87
CA ARG A 418 20.15 -21.29 26.52
C ARG A 418 20.76 -22.35 25.63
N ASN A 419 21.60 -21.96 24.71
CA ASN A 419 22.20 -22.83 23.71
C ASN A 419 23.74 -22.90 23.88
N GLN A 420 24.26 -22.46 25.00
CA GLN A 420 25.74 -22.43 25.30
C GLN A 420 26.53 -21.68 24.20
N GLY A 421 25.93 -20.67 23.59
CA GLY A 421 26.51 -19.91 22.50
C GLY A 421 26.45 -20.61 21.13
N ASP A 422 25.74 -21.74 21.02
CA ASP A 422 25.59 -22.46 19.76
C ASP A 422 24.53 -21.84 18.87
N LEU A 423 24.97 -21.06 17.89
CA LEU A 423 24.06 -20.44 16.90
C LEU A 423 23.27 -21.51 16.12
N LEU A 424 23.89 -22.61 15.72
CA LEU A 424 23.20 -23.64 14.94
C LEU A 424 22.07 -24.28 15.76
N GLY A 425 22.31 -24.65 17.00
CA GLY A 425 21.28 -25.18 17.88
C GLY A 425 20.18 -24.15 18.15
N PHE A 426 20.55 -22.88 18.29
CA PHE A 426 19.58 -21.79 18.41
C PHE A 426 18.70 -21.68 17.17
N LEU A 427 19.27 -21.59 15.97
CA LEU A 427 18.51 -21.45 14.72
C LEU A 427 17.55 -22.62 14.53
N LYS A 428 17.98 -23.86 14.78
CA LYS A 428 17.12 -25.05 14.71
C LYS A 428 15.94 -25.00 15.70
N SER A 429 16.14 -24.41 16.86
CA SER A 429 15.12 -24.33 17.90
C SER A 429 14.17 -23.12 17.73
N ILE A 430 14.65 -21.99 17.20
CA ILE A 430 13.88 -20.77 17.07
C ILE A 430 13.13 -20.67 15.73
N ASP A 431 13.70 -21.22 14.68
CA ASP A 431 13.17 -21.18 13.31
C ASP A 431 13.25 -22.56 12.64
N PRO A 432 12.55 -23.58 13.17
CA PRO A 432 12.60 -24.95 12.64
C PRO A 432 12.11 -25.06 11.19
N GLY A 433 11.33 -24.09 10.73
CA GLY A 433 10.87 -23.99 9.35
C GLY A 433 11.83 -23.26 8.41
N ASN A 434 12.98 -22.80 8.86
CA ASN A 434 13.98 -22.05 8.09
C ASN A 434 13.39 -20.80 7.39
N ARG A 435 12.47 -20.08 8.02
CA ARG A 435 11.74 -18.98 7.39
C ARG A 435 12.55 -17.70 7.30
N LEU A 436 13.31 -17.38 8.34
CA LEU A 436 14.01 -16.11 8.50
C LEU A 436 15.54 -16.27 8.55
N ILE A 437 16.07 -17.49 8.44
CA ILE A 437 17.50 -17.75 8.58
C ILE A 437 18.31 -16.96 7.55
N SER A 438 17.90 -16.98 6.28
CA SER A 438 18.59 -16.24 5.23
C SER A 438 18.58 -14.73 5.51
N ASP A 439 17.45 -14.18 5.89
CA ASP A 439 17.30 -12.75 6.20
C ASP A 439 18.10 -12.34 7.44
N PHE A 440 18.10 -13.19 8.47
CA PHE A 440 18.88 -12.96 9.68
C PHE A 440 20.38 -12.95 9.39
N ILE A 441 20.89 -13.97 8.70
CA ILE A 441 22.31 -14.07 8.32
C ILE A 441 22.72 -12.91 7.41
N SER A 442 21.86 -12.57 6.44
CA SER A 442 22.06 -11.42 5.55
C SER A 442 22.13 -10.10 6.33
N SER A 443 21.20 -9.88 7.25
CA SER A 443 21.18 -8.67 8.09
C SER A 443 22.44 -8.58 8.97
N CYS A 444 22.85 -9.68 9.58
CA CYS A 444 24.09 -9.72 10.36
C CYS A 444 25.33 -9.44 9.50
N ALA A 445 25.39 -9.99 8.28
CA ALA A 445 26.47 -9.75 7.35
C ALA A 445 26.54 -8.28 6.92
N GLN A 446 25.42 -7.70 6.53
CA GLN A 446 25.31 -6.29 6.12
C GLN A 446 25.72 -5.32 7.23
N LYS A 447 25.35 -5.61 8.45
CA LYS A 447 25.67 -4.79 9.63
C LYS A 447 27.09 -5.06 10.19
N GLY A 448 27.90 -5.89 9.52
CA GLY A 448 29.26 -6.25 9.96
C GLY A 448 29.31 -7.00 11.29
N LYS A 449 28.23 -7.69 11.65
CA LYS A 449 28.07 -8.43 12.93
C LYS A 449 27.91 -9.93 12.76
N LEU A 450 28.14 -10.44 11.56
CA LEU A 450 28.03 -11.89 11.33
C LEU A 450 28.99 -12.68 12.20
N THR A 451 30.24 -12.23 12.34
CA THR A 451 31.27 -12.84 13.16
C THR A 451 30.93 -12.89 14.67
N ALA A 452 29.99 -12.04 15.10
CA ALA A 452 29.51 -12.05 16.49
C ALA A 452 28.70 -13.32 16.83
N PHE A 453 28.14 -13.98 15.84
CA PHE A 453 27.30 -15.17 16.01
C PHE A 453 27.86 -16.40 15.31
N PHE A 454 28.56 -16.20 14.18
CA PHE A 454 28.97 -17.31 13.32
C PHE A 454 30.06 -18.15 14.00
N PRO A 455 29.88 -19.49 14.12
CA PRO A 455 30.85 -20.33 14.77
C PRO A 455 32.14 -20.38 13.95
N ALA A 456 33.29 -20.60 14.63
CA ALA A 456 34.56 -20.85 13.96
C ALA A 456 34.65 -22.28 13.41
N ASP A 457 33.82 -23.18 13.91
CA ASP A 457 33.79 -24.59 13.51
C ASP A 457 33.23 -24.74 12.09
N SER A 458 34.03 -25.39 11.22
CA SER A 458 33.70 -25.52 9.79
C SER A 458 32.43 -26.35 9.53
N ASP A 459 32.21 -27.40 10.34
CA ASP A 459 31.05 -28.28 10.13
C ASP A 459 29.75 -27.59 10.56
N LYS A 460 29.79 -26.82 11.66
CA LYS A 460 28.66 -25.98 12.05
C LYS A 460 28.38 -24.88 11.01
N GLN A 461 29.44 -24.27 10.44
CA GLN A 461 29.27 -23.31 9.33
C GLN A 461 28.58 -23.97 8.14
N LYS A 462 29.04 -25.16 7.71
CA LYS A 462 28.42 -25.89 6.60
C LYS A 462 26.93 -26.18 6.85
N GLU A 463 26.58 -26.59 8.06
CA GLU A 463 25.20 -26.89 8.40
C GLU A 463 24.33 -25.61 8.38
N ILE A 464 24.82 -24.51 8.96
CA ILE A 464 24.11 -23.21 8.88
C ILE A 464 23.91 -22.79 7.42
N LEU A 465 24.96 -22.95 6.58
CA LEU A 465 24.88 -22.61 5.16
C LEU A 465 23.86 -23.48 4.40
N SER A 466 23.72 -24.76 4.78
CA SER A 466 22.69 -25.63 4.21
C SER A 466 21.27 -25.13 4.54
N LEU A 467 21.05 -24.64 5.77
CA LEU A 467 19.79 -24.01 6.17
C LEU A 467 19.54 -22.69 5.42
N VAL A 468 20.59 -21.87 5.27
CA VAL A 468 20.52 -20.62 4.50
C VAL A 468 20.20 -20.90 3.03
N ALA A 469 20.88 -21.86 2.42
CA ALA A 469 20.64 -22.23 1.03
C ALA A 469 19.21 -22.71 0.79
N ALA A 470 18.64 -23.49 1.71
CA ALA A 470 17.25 -23.95 1.63
C ALA A 470 16.23 -22.80 1.61
N SER A 471 16.57 -21.64 2.14
CA SER A 471 15.70 -20.45 2.10
C SER A 471 16.11 -19.45 1.00
N ALA A 472 17.40 -19.25 0.76
CA ALA A 472 17.93 -18.30 -0.20
C ALA A 472 17.68 -18.73 -1.67
N PHE A 473 17.63 -20.03 -1.93
CA PHE A 473 17.50 -20.57 -3.29
C PHE A 473 16.08 -21.05 -3.64
N ARG A 474 15.06 -20.45 -3.01
CA ARG A 474 13.66 -20.81 -3.30
C ARG A 474 13.11 -20.21 -4.59
N ASN A 475 13.55 -19.03 -4.94
CA ASN A 475 13.11 -18.28 -6.12
C ASN A 475 14.13 -17.21 -6.52
N GLU A 476 13.88 -16.57 -7.64
CA GLU A 476 14.75 -15.54 -8.22
C GLU A 476 14.91 -14.32 -7.30
N ASP A 477 13.85 -13.87 -6.63
CA ASP A 477 13.92 -12.71 -5.73
C ASP A 477 14.80 -13.00 -4.49
N SER A 478 14.71 -14.21 -3.94
CA SER A 478 15.52 -14.63 -2.80
C SER A 478 17.00 -14.70 -3.14
N ILE A 479 17.36 -15.20 -4.31
CA ILE A 479 18.78 -15.28 -4.73
C ILE A 479 19.34 -13.90 -5.08
N LEU A 480 18.54 -13.00 -5.62
CA LEU A 480 18.94 -11.61 -5.85
C LEU A 480 19.31 -10.91 -4.52
N LEU A 481 18.45 -11.05 -3.51
CA LEU A 481 18.70 -10.49 -2.19
C LEU A 481 19.95 -11.12 -1.54
N PHE A 482 20.09 -12.43 -1.64
CA PHE A 482 21.26 -13.15 -1.13
C PHE A 482 22.56 -12.71 -1.81
N SER A 483 22.53 -12.47 -3.13
CA SER A 483 23.69 -12.01 -3.90
C SER A 483 24.30 -10.71 -3.38
N ALA A 484 23.47 -9.82 -2.83
CA ALA A 484 23.91 -8.54 -2.27
C ALA A 484 24.78 -8.70 -1.01
N THR A 485 24.67 -9.83 -0.34
CA THR A 485 25.39 -10.11 0.93
C THR A 485 26.48 -11.16 0.82
N LEU A 486 26.53 -11.84 -0.32
CA LEU A 486 27.42 -12.99 -0.51
C LEU A 486 28.90 -12.65 -0.33
N SER A 487 29.35 -11.46 -0.76
CA SER A 487 30.75 -11.04 -0.60
C SER A 487 31.16 -10.90 0.87
N HIS A 488 30.26 -10.44 1.72
CA HIS A 488 30.50 -10.33 3.17
C HIS A 488 30.54 -11.71 3.82
N LEU A 489 29.60 -12.58 3.40
CA LEU A 489 29.53 -13.94 3.90
C LEU A 489 30.77 -14.74 3.55
N LEU A 490 31.23 -14.72 2.31
CA LEU A 490 32.43 -15.45 1.86
C LEU A 490 33.73 -15.06 2.60
N LYS A 491 33.81 -13.83 3.09
CA LYS A 491 35.00 -13.35 3.84
C LYS A 491 35.09 -13.93 5.23
N VAL A 492 33.99 -14.30 5.88
CA VAL A 492 33.96 -14.82 7.26
C VAL A 492 33.94 -16.35 7.33
N LEU A 493 33.68 -17.02 6.21
CA LEU A 493 33.63 -18.47 6.14
C LEU A 493 35.05 -19.09 6.12
N THR A 494 35.20 -20.27 6.72
CA THR A 494 36.37 -21.11 6.49
C THR A 494 36.45 -21.54 5.02
N PRO A 495 37.64 -21.88 4.51
CA PRO A 495 37.78 -22.35 3.13
C PRO A 495 36.85 -23.52 2.78
N GLU A 496 36.70 -24.49 3.70
CA GLU A 496 35.84 -25.66 3.54
C GLU A 496 34.37 -25.29 3.51
N ALA A 497 33.94 -24.36 4.36
CA ALA A 497 32.57 -23.85 4.38
C ALA A 497 32.24 -23.02 3.13
N ARG A 498 33.21 -22.24 2.60
CA ARG A 498 33.07 -21.56 1.31
C ARG A 498 32.88 -22.56 0.17
N SER A 499 33.74 -23.58 0.08
CA SER A 499 33.58 -24.62 -0.94
C SER A 499 32.25 -25.36 -0.81
N HIS A 500 31.79 -25.61 0.42
CA HIS A 500 30.44 -26.17 0.63
C HIS A 500 29.34 -25.27 0.10
N LEU A 501 29.35 -23.96 0.37
CA LEU A 501 28.40 -23.03 -0.15
C LEU A 501 28.41 -22.98 -1.70
N ILE A 502 29.59 -22.94 -2.30
CA ILE A 502 29.76 -22.99 -3.75
C ILE A 502 29.17 -24.29 -4.32
N GLY A 503 29.39 -25.42 -3.63
CA GLY A 503 28.80 -26.71 -3.97
C GLY A 503 27.26 -26.69 -3.94
N LEU A 504 26.66 -26.10 -2.88
CA LEU A 504 25.22 -25.91 -2.77
C LEU A 504 24.65 -25.03 -3.89
N MET A 505 25.36 -23.96 -4.22
CA MET A 505 24.99 -23.10 -5.36
C MET A 505 25.05 -23.87 -6.67
N ALA A 506 26.13 -24.65 -6.87
CA ALA A 506 26.28 -25.46 -8.07
C ALA A 506 25.17 -26.52 -8.23
N GLN A 507 24.82 -27.21 -7.15
CA GLN A 507 23.68 -28.14 -7.15
C GLN A 507 22.37 -27.45 -7.51
N ASN A 508 22.11 -26.26 -6.98
CA ASN A 508 20.93 -25.47 -7.32
C ASN A 508 20.96 -24.91 -8.74
N SER A 509 22.13 -24.76 -9.39
CA SER A 509 22.23 -24.38 -10.80
C SER A 509 21.78 -25.49 -11.74
N GLU A 510 21.59 -26.70 -11.26
CA GLU A 510 21.07 -27.84 -12.01
C GLU A 510 19.54 -27.97 -11.92
N ALA A 511 18.86 -27.03 -11.27
CA ALA A 511 17.40 -26.98 -11.16
C ALA A 511 16.72 -26.88 -12.54
N GLU A 512 15.45 -27.31 -12.62
CA GLU A 512 14.68 -27.28 -13.88
C GLU A 512 14.43 -25.88 -14.43
N ASN A 513 14.51 -24.84 -13.59
CA ASN A 513 14.33 -23.46 -14.01
C ASN A 513 15.63 -22.90 -14.63
N ALA A 514 15.65 -22.80 -15.96
CA ALA A 514 16.78 -22.31 -16.73
C ALA A 514 17.20 -20.84 -16.37
N ALA A 515 16.25 -19.98 -16.03
CA ALA A 515 16.52 -18.59 -15.61
C ALA A 515 17.27 -18.56 -14.26
N PHE A 516 16.79 -19.35 -13.31
CA PHE A 516 17.43 -19.50 -12.01
C PHE A 516 18.84 -20.09 -12.13
N SER A 517 19.00 -21.16 -12.91
CA SER A 517 20.29 -21.79 -13.18
C SER A 517 21.30 -20.81 -13.77
N LYS A 518 20.84 -19.96 -14.67
CA LYS A 518 21.64 -18.88 -15.28
C LYS A 518 22.08 -17.86 -14.22
N LEU A 519 21.16 -17.40 -13.36
CA LEU A 519 21.50 -16.45 -12.30
C LEU A 519 22.58 -17.01 -11.35
N VAL A 520 22.42 -18.25 -10.90
CA VAL A 520 23.41 -18.92 -10.04
C VAL A 520 24.76 -19.00 -10.76
N THR A 521 24.76 -19.40 -12.02
CA THR A 521 26.01 -19.51 -12.82
C THR A 521 26.69 -18.15 -12.96
N VAL A 522 25.92 -17.09 -13.20
CA VAL A 522 26.45 -15.71 -13.28
C VAL A 522 27.05 -15.25 -11.96
N ILE A 523 26.42 -15.55 -10.82
CA ILE A 523 27.00 -15.28 -9.50
C ILE A 523 28.36 -15.93 -9.37
N LEU A 524 28.45 -17.21 -9.67
CA LEU A 524 29.70 -17.98 -9.56
C LEU A 524 30.76 -17.47 -10.56
N GLN A 525 30.38 -17.17 -11.79
CA GLN A 525 31.26 -16.55 -12.80
C GLN A 525 31.80 -15.20 -12.32
N TYR A 526 30.94 -14.36 -11.73
CA TYR A 526 31.38 -13.06 -11.20
C TYR A 526 32.46 -13.22 -10.12
N TYR A 527 32.28 -14.17 -9.18
CA TYR A 527 33.30 -14.43 -8.16
C TYR A 527 34.58 -15.02 -8.73
N LEU A 528 34.49 -15.90 -9.73
CA LEU A 528 35.68 -16.43 -10.40
C LEU A 528 36.49 -15.31 -11.08
N GLN A 529 35.81 -14.30 -11.63
CA GLN A 529 36.47 -13.18 -12.33
C GLN A 529 36.94 -12.06 -11.41
N THR A 530 36.21 -11.80 -10.32
CA THR A 530 36.40 -10.60 -9.49
C THR A 530 37.17 -10.90 -8.21
N TYR A 531 36.95 -12.09 -7.60
CA TYR A 531 37.52 -12.49 -6.30
C TYR A 531 38.07 -13.91 -6.38
N PRO A 532 38.97 -14.22 -7.32
CA PRO A 532 39.52 -15.58 -7.47
C PRO A 532 40.27 -16.08 -6.23
N GLU A 533 40.81 -15.18 -5.42
CA GLU A 533 41.51 -15.50 -4.16
C GLU A 533 40.60 -16.12 -3.10
N LEU A 534 39.31 -15.92 -3.17
CA LEU A 534 38.30 -16.53 -2.27
C LEU A 534 37.94 -17.96 -2.66
N LEU A 535 38.42 -18.46 -3.80
CA LEU A 535 38.04 -19.74 -4.39
C LEU A 535 39.19 -20.73 -4.38
N GLY A 536 38.93 -21.95 -3.89
CA GLY A 536 39.88 -23.06 -4.00
C GLY A 536 40.02 -23.57 -5.44
N PRO A 537 41.07 -24.36 -5.73
CA PRO A 537 41.29 -24.94 -7.06
C PRO A 537 40.10 -25.80 -7.55
N SER A 538 39.51 -26.59 -6.63
CA SER A 538 38.32 -27.40 -6.92
C SER A 538 37.08 -26.53 -7.27
N ASP A 539 36.92 -25.43 -6.52
CA ASP A 539 35.79 -24.48 -6.76
C ASP A 539 35.93 -23.84 -8.13
N ARG A 540 37.13 -23.38 -8.49
CA ARG A 540 37.37 -22.80 -9.82
C ARG A 540 37.09 -23.79 -10.94
N THR A 541 37.47 -25.04 -10.76
CA THR A 541 37.18 -26.12 -11.71
C THR A 541 35.68 -26.41 -11.83
N LEU A 542 34.97 -26.44 -10.73
CA LEU A 542 33.51 -26.63 -10.68
C LEU A 542 32.79 -25.47 -11.39
N ILE A 543 33.15 -24.25 -11.05
CA ILE A 543 32.58 -23.04 -11.63
C ILE A 543 32.83 -23.00 -13.14
N SER A 544 34.06 -23.32 -13.58
CA SER A 544 34.40 -23.35 -15.00
C SER A 544 33.55 -24.36 -15.77
N ARG A 545 33.27 -25.53 -15.22
CA ARG A 545 32.37 -26.54 -15.79
C ARG A 545 30.92 -26.02 -15.91
N LEU A 546 30.42 -25.33 -14.89
CA LEU A 546 29.08 -24.75 -14.93
C LEU A 546 28.97 -23.66 -16.01
N ILE A 547 30.00 -22.80 -16.13
CA ILE A 547 30.07 -21.78 -17.16
C ILE A 547 30.03 -22.40 -18.56
N VAL A 548 30.79 -23.49 -18.78
CA VAL A 548 30.75 -24.23 -20.05
C VAL A 548 29.36 -24.81 -20.32
N ARG A 549 28.72 -25.38 -19.29
CA ARG A 549 27.40 -26.00 -19.42
C ARG A 549 26.27 -25.00 -19.67
N HIS A 550 26.21 -23.89 -18.95
CA HIS A 550 25.12 -22.91 -18.98
C HIS A 550 25.41 -21.69 -19.85
N GLY A 551 26.63 -21.60 -20.39
CA GLY A 551 27.12 -20.50 -21.20
C GLY A 551 27.69 -19.36 -20.38
N ALA A 552 28.86 -18.84 -20.83
CA ALA A 552 29.43 -17.64 -20.24
C ALA A 552 28.59 -16.39 -20.57
N VAL A 553 28.50 -15.50 -19.58
CA VAL A 553 27.89 -14.18 -19.79
C VAL A 553 29.00 -13.13 -19.88
N ASN A 554 28.91 -12.25 -20.85
CA ASN A 554 29.81 -11.10 -20.92
C ASN A 554 29.42 -10.09 -19.85
N LEU A 555 30.09 -10.16 -18.68
CA LEU A 555 29.81 -9.26 -17.54
C LEU A 555 30.31 -7.83 -17.81
N GLU A 556 31.28 -7.63 -18.68
CA GLU A 556 31.82 -6.30 -18.99
C GLU A 556 30.77 -5.39 -19.65
N ARG A 557 29.86 -5.95 -20.44
CA ARG A 557 28.78 -5.15 -21.04
C ARG A 557 27.90 -4.43 -20.03
N TYR A 558 27.72 -5.02 -18.83
CA TYR A 558 26.95 -4.42 -17.75
C TYR A 558 27.75 -3.38 -16.95
N GLN A 559 29.03 -3.24 -17.25
CA GLN A 559 29.91 -2.20 -16.70
C GLN A 559 29.93 -0.94 -17.57
N LEU A 560 29.35 -1.01 -18.77
CA LEU A 560 29.29 0.14 -19.68
C LEU A 560 28.37 1.22 -19.11
N THR A 561 28.78 2.46 -19.28
CA THR A 561 28.02 3.63 -18.85
C THR A 561 27.41 4.35 -20.06
N PRO A 562 26.28 5.02 -19.92
CA PRO A 562 25.64 5.79 -21.00
C PRO A 562 26.20 7.23 -21.13
N PHE A 563 27.34 7.53 -20.57
CA PHE A 563 27.83 8.91 -20.40
C PHE A 563 28.14 9.62 -21.71
N ALA A 564 28.47 8.90 -22.77
CA ALA A 564 28.65 9.48 -24.08
C ALA A 564 27.33 10.06 -24.62
N GLU A 565 26.25 9.30 -24.49
CA GLU A 565 24.90 9.71 -24.85
C GLU A 565 24.44 10.91 -24.02
N TRP A 566 24.62 10.86 -22.70
CA TRP A 566 24.15 11.90 -21.80
C TRP A 566 24.82 13.28 -22.01
N LYS A 567 26.02 13.30 -22.56
CA LYS A 567 26.78 14.54 -22.82
C LYS A 567 26.59 15.11 -24.23
N GLN A 568 25.80 14.48 -25.09
CA GLN A 568 25.69 14.88 -26.48
C GLN A 568 25.16 16.30 -26.67
N ASP A 569 24.26 16.73 -25.83
CA ASP A 569 23.63 18.05 -25.86
C ASP A 569 24.40 19.13 -25.04
N GLY A 570 25.51 18.77 -24.42
CA GLY A 570 26.30 19.64 -23.56
C GLY A 570 25.65 19.96 -22.19
N ARG A 571 24.61 19.19 -21.81
CA ARG A 571 23.89 19.35 -20.55
C ARG A 571 23.81 18.03 -19.81
N LEU A 572 23.87 18.08 -18.47
CA LEU A 572 23.60 16.97 -17.58
C LEU A 572 22.54 17.41 -16.57
N GLY A 573 21.38 16.79 -16.61
CA GLY A 573 20.22 17.14 -15.81
C GLY A 573 19.88 16.11 -14.75
N SER A 574 19.60 16.58 -13.54
CA SER A 574 19.04 15.73 -12.48
C SER A 574 17.84 16.39 -11.80
N VAL A 575 16.94 15.56 -11.30
CA VAL A 575 15.81 15.97 -10.47
C VAL A 575 15.87 15.27 -9.14
N SER A 576 15.92 16.04 -8.05
CA SER A 576 15.81 15.50 -6.69
C SER A 576 14.42 15.80 -6.12
N MET A 577 13.66 14.76 -5.79
CA MET A 577 12.35 14.86 -5.15
C MET A 577 12.50 14.70 -3.64
N PHE A 578 12.10 15.71 -2.89
CA PHE A 578 12.15 15.73 -1.43
C PHE A 578 10.76 15.51 -0.84
N HIS A 579 10.68 14.64 0.16
CA HIS A 579 9.48 14.45 0.97
C HIS A 579 9.17 15.74 1.77
N PRO A 580 7.88 16.10 1.95
CA PRO A 580 7.50 17.35 2.61
C PRO A 580 7.64 17.34 4.15
N ASP A 581 8.28 16.33 4.72
CA ASP A 581 8.53 16.19 6.15
C ASP A 581 9.85 16.85 6.62
N ASP A 582 10.16 16.69 7.89
CA ASP A 582 11.38 17.25 8.48
C ASP A 582 12.66 16.61 7.95
N ASP A 583 12.64 15.31 7.65
CA ASP A 583 13.79 14.61 7.08
C ASP A 583 14.07 15.08 5.64
N GLY A 584 13.00 15.26 4.84
CA GLY A 584 13.13 15.85 3.50
C GLY A 584 13.61 17.29 3.55
N ARG A 585 13.15 18.09 4.51
CA ARG A 585 13.61 19.48 4.73
C ARG A 585 15.10 19.51 5.08
N GLN A 586 15.55 18.68 6.01
CA GLN A 586 16.97 18.63 6.40
C GLN A 586 17.84 18.15 5.25
N SER A 587 17.40 17.14 4.51
CA SER A 587 18.08 16.61 3.32
C SER A 587 18.17 17.68 2.22
N PHE A 588 17.10 18.44 1.98
CA PHE A 588 17.11 19.57 1.03
C PHE A 588 18.13 20.63 1.42
N ILE A 589 18.11 21.09 2.69
CA ILE A 589 19.02 22.13 3.17
C ILE A 589 20.48 21.65 3.08
N SER A 590 20.75 20.41 3.46
CA SER A 590 22.08 19.80 3.37
C SER A 590 22.58 19.79 1.94
N ASN A 591 21.76 19.28 1.01
CA ASN A 591 22.12 19.21 -0.40
C ASN A 591 22.30 20.60 -1.03
N ALA A 592 21.39 21.53 -0.76
CA ALA A 592 21.48 22.91 -1.27
C ALA A 592 22.78 23.61 -0.80
N ASN A 593 23.12 23.48 0.49
CA ASN A 593 24.37 24.02 1.01
C ASN A 593 25.61 23.37 0.37
N LEU A 594 25.59 22.06 0.20
CA LEU A 594 26.67 21.34 -0.47
C LEU A 594 26.90 21.86 -1.90
N LEU A 595 25.83 22.06 -2.66
CA LEU A 595 25.90 22.54 -4.04
C LEU A 595 26.37 24.01 -4.10
N LEU A 596 25.81 24.90 -3.27
CA LEU A 596 26.23 26.30 -3.19
C LEU A 596 27.72 26.43 -2.82
N ASN A 597 28.16 25.67 -1.79
CA ASN A 597 29.57 25.67 -1.37
C ASN A 597 30.51 25.04 -2.44
N SER A 598 29.95 24.29 -3.37
CA SER A 598 30.69 23.69 -4.51
C SER A 598 30.67 24.57 -5.76
N GLY A 599 30.18 25.82 -5.66
CA GLY A 599 30.18 26.82 -6.74
C GLY A 599 29.01 26.69 -7.71
N TYR A 600 27.95 25.94 -7.36
CA TYR A 600 26.71 25.97 -8.14
C TYR A 600 25.91 27.24 -7.84
N ARG A 601 25.24 27.79 -8.84
CA ARG A 601 24.36 28.95 -8.71
C ARG A 601 22.90 28.45 -8.57
N LEU A 602 22.18 29.00 -7.60
CA LEU A 602 20.77 28.75 -7.39
C LEU A 602 19.94 29.61 -8.37
N VAL A 603 19.02 28.97 -9.11
CA VAL A 603 18.12 29.64 -10.05
C VAL A 603 16.73 28.99 -10.00
N PRO A 604 15.63 29.69 -10.31
CA PRO A 604 14.34 29.06 -10.53
C PRO A 604 14.39 28.07 -11.71
N SER A 605 13.79 26.89 -11.58
CA SER A 605 13.67 25.92 -12.68
C SER A 605 12.37 26.15 -13.43
N GLN A 606 12.42 26.61 -14.67
CA GLN A 606 11.22 26.78 -15.49
C GLN A 606 10.63 25.43 -15.92
N GLN A 607 11.47 24.46 -16.20
CA GLN A 607 11.11 23.13 -16.71
C GLN A 607 10.20 22.35 -15.74
N TYR A 608 10.45 22.49 -14.43
CA TYR A 608 9.73 21.77 -13.37
C TYR A 608 8.81 22.65 -12.52
N THR A 609 8.67 23.90 -12.85
CA THR A 609 7.78 24.84 -12.15
C THR A 609 6.40 24.78 -12.80
N VAL A 610 5.37 24.55 -11.99
CA VAL A 610 3.97 24.54 -12.42
C VAL A 610 3.36 25.92 -12.25
N ALA A 611 3.70 26.59 -11.14
CA ALA A 611 3.18 27.91 -10.80
C ALA A 611 3.96 29.06 -11.46
N SER A 612 3.27 30.12 -11.80
CA SER A 612 3.93 31.38 -12.25
C SER A 612 4.64 32.05 -11.07
N LEU A 613 5.93 32.30 -11.23
CA LEU A 613 6.74 33.05 -10.26
C LEU A 613 6.90 34.48 -10.71
N THR A 614 6.68 35.45 -9.81
CA THR A 614 6.93 36.86 -10.11
C THR A 614 8.43 37.10 -10.31
N PRO A 615 8.85 38.05 -11.17
CA PRO A 615 10.25 38.38 -11.38
C PRO A 615 10.99 38.73 -10.09
N ALA A 616 10.32 39.45 -9.19
CA ALA A 616 10.91 39.83 -7.88
C ALA A 616 11.22 38.58 -7.04
N PHE A 617 10.29 37.60 -6.99
CA PHE A 617 10.50 36.36 -6.25
C PHE A 617 11.56 35.45 -6.91
N GLN A 618 11.63 35.45 -8.23
CA GLN A 618 12.72 34.75 -8.93
C GLN A 618 14.10 35.33 -8.60
N GLN A 619 14.20 36.64 -8.46
CA GLN A 619 15.43 37.29 -8.05
C GLN A 619 15.74 37.00 -6.57
N GLU A 620 14.73 36.99 -5.70
CA GLU A 620 14.90 36.62 -4.30
C GLU A 620 15.45 35.20 -4.14
N ILE A 621 14.91 34.22 -4.90
CA ILE A 621 15.39 32.82 -4.90
C ILE A 621 16.90 32.76 -5.17
N GLN A 622 17.41 33.52 -6.14
CA GLN A 622 18.83 33.47 -6.52
C GLN A 622 19.78 33.91 -5.42
N GLN A 623 19.28 34.64 -4.44
CA GLN A 623 20.03 35.17 -3.31
C GLN A 623 19.87 34.37 -2.01
N MET A 624 19.01 33.34 -2.03
CA MET A 624 18.73 32.59 -0.81
C MET A 624 19.88 31.67 -0.40
N THR A 625 20.33 31.81 0.83
CA THR A 625 21.35 31.00 1.49
C THR A 625 20.98 30.78 2.95
N GLY A 626 21.64 29.87 3.64
CA GLY A 626 21.48 29.67 5.08
C GLY A 626 20.00 29.47 5.52
N ALA A 627 19.54 30.37 6.40
CA ALA A 627 18.16 30.37 6.89
C ALA A 627 17.12 30.58 5.78
N GLY A 628 17.49 31.19 4.65
CA GLY A 628 16.63 31.37 3.48
C GLY A 628 16.25 30.07 2.85
N LEU A 629 17.09 29.03 2.92
CA LEU A 629 16.82 27.71 2.34
C LEU A 629 15.65 27.00 3.05
N THR A 630 15.44 27.22 4.35
CA THR A 630 14.25 26.69 5.04
C THR A 630 12.97 27.34 4.51
N ARG A 631 12.98 28.65 4.29
CA ARG A 631 11.85 29.36 3.68
C ARG A 631 11.62 28.93 2.24
N LEU A 632 12.71 28.69 1.50
CA LEU A 632 12.64 28.18 0.13
C LEU A 632 11.96 26.80 0.07
N PHE A 633 12.34 25.87 0.95
CA PHE A 633 11.72 24.55 1.05
C PHE A 633 10.21 24.66 1.28
N GLN A 634 9.79 25.47 2.25
CA GLN A 634 8.38 25.69 2.55
C GLN A 634 7.63 26.32 1.36
N ALA A 635 8.24 27.31 0.72
CA ALA A 635 7.65 27.99 -0.43
C ALA A 635 7.49 27.02 -1.64
N MET A 636 8.46 26.14 -1.90
CA MET A 636 8.38 25.11 -2.94
C MET A 636 7.21 24.16 -2.68
N ARG A 637 7.06 23.71 -1.42
CA ARG A 637 5.96 22.83 -1.00
C ARG A 637 4.58 23.47 -1.21
N GLU A 638 4.45 24.77 -0.86
CA GLU A 638 3.17 25.49 -0.89
C GLU A 638 2.79 25.98 -2.28
N ARG A 639 3.77 26.32 -3.11
CA ARG A 639 3.56 26.99 -4.40
C ARG A 639 3.87 26.12 -5.62
N HIS A 640 4.27 24.86 -5.43
CA HIS A 640 4.51 23.88 -6.49
C HIS A 640 5.49 24.37 -7.57
N PHE A 641 6.63 24.89 -7.17
CA PHE A 641 7.72 25.25 -8.06
C PHE A 641 9.02 24.50 -7.71
N ALA A 642 9.93 24.46 -8.66
CA ALA A 642 11.25 23.85 -8.51
C ALA A 642 12.36 24.89 -8.65
N VAL A 643 13.49 24.58 -8.05
CA VAL A 643 14.73 25.34 -8.21
C VAL A 643 15.82 24.48 -8.81
N ALA A 644 16.80 25.09 -9.46
CA ALA A 644 17.94 24.38 -10.04
C ALA A 644 19.25 24.99 -9.52
N PHE A 645 20.22 24.11 -9.31
CA PHE A 645 21.60 24.47 -9.01
C PHE A 645 22.44 24.20 -10.26
N VAL A 646 23.01 25.24 -10.83
CA VAL A 646 23.65 25.20 -12.14
C VAL A 646 25.15 25.48 -12.02
N LYS A 647 25.98 24.65 -12.65
CA LYS A 647 27.43 24.84 -12.72
C LYS A 647 27.96 24.42 -14.09
N GLN A 648 28.87 25.21 -14.62
CA GLN A 648 29.62 24.85 -15.84
C GLN A 648 30.87 24.06 -15.45
N VAL A 649 31.06 22.89 -16.07
CA VAL A 649 32.26 22.07 -15.91
C VAL A 649 32.78 21.72 -17.32
N GLY A 650 33.86 22.36 -17.76
CA GLY A 650 34.31 22.25 -19.14
C GLY A 650 33.23 22.72 -20.11
N ASN A 651 32.89 21.86 -21.09
CA ASN A 651 31.85 22.14 -22.07
C ASN A 651 30.45 21.65 -21.65
N VAL A 652 30.30 21.15 -20.43
CA VAL A 652 29.04 20.57 -19.95
C VAL A 652 28.42 21.44 -18.87
N THR A 653 27.16 21.78 -19.02
CA THR A 653 26.36 22.44 -18.01
C THR A 653 25.67 21.41 -17.11
N ILE A 654 26.05 21.35 -15.85
CA ILE A 654 25.38 20.50 -14.84
C ILE A 654 24.20 21.28 -14.25
N VAL A 655 23.03 20.64 -14.21
CA VAL A 655 21.77 21.19 -13.69
C VAL A 655 21.15 20.22 -12.67
N HIS A 656 21.24 20.53 -11.39
CA HIS A 656 20.60 19.77 -10.31
C HIS A 656 19.30 20.46 -9.92
N THR A 657 18.18 20.00 -10.46
CA THR A 657 16.85 20.50 -10.10
C THR A 657 16.40 19.88 -8.78
N GLN A 658 15.83 20.68 -7.91
CA GLN A 658 15.26 20.24 -6.62
C GLN A 658 13.80 20.62 -6.54
N PHE A 659 12.99 19.70 -6.02
CA PHE A 659 11.56 19.81 -5.94
C PHE A 659 11.02 19.21 -4.63
N VAL A 660 10.04 19.87 -4.02
CA VAL A 660 9.31 19.38 -2.84
C VAL A 660 7.88 19.10 -3.26
N TYR A 661 7.47 17.85 -3.25
CA TYR A 661 6.10 17.52 -3.60
C TYR A 661 5.14 17.69 -2.41
N SER A 662 3.89 18.03 -2.68
CA SER A 662 2.85 18.22 -1.66
C SER A 662 1.93 17.00 -1.55
N ASP A 663 1.64 16.39 -2.68
CA ASP A 663 0.68 15.30 -2.85
C ASP A 663 1.05 14.43 -4.06
N MET A 664 0.26 13.40 -4.30
CA MET A 664 0.51 12.44 -5.36
C MET A 664 0.34 13.04 -6.77
N GLU A 665 -0.60 13.96 -6.98
CA GLU A 665 -0.83 14.57 -8.30
C GLU A 665 0.37 15.43 -8.70
N ASN A 666 0.87 16.22 -7.76
CA ASN A 666 2.07 17.03 -7.94
C ASN A 666 3.31 16.16 -8.19
N GLN A 667 3.42 15.03 -7.50
CA GLN A 667 4.48 14.06 -7.71
C GLN A 667 4.40 13.39 -9.09
N MET A 668 3.20 13.00 -9.52
CA MET A 668 2.96 12.44 -10.86
C MET A 668 3.35 13.43 -11.95
N GLU A 669 2.97 14.70 -11.81
CA GLU A 669 3.35 15.75 -12.76
C GLU A 669 4.88 15.92 -12.85
N MET A 670 5.60 15.85 -11.72
CA MET A 670 7.05 15.94 -11.74
C MET A 670 7.71 14.71 -12.37
N LEU A 671 7.20 13.51 -12.09
CA LEU A 671 7.68 12.29 -12.73
C LEU A 671 7.42 12.31 -14.24
N ARG A 672 6.24 12.76 -14.67
CA ARG A 672 5.91 12.93 -16.09
C ARG A 672 6.89 13.89 -16.77
N ARG A 673 7.15 15.05 -16.16
CA ARG A 673 8.10 16.04 -16.66
C ARG A 673 9.52 15.47 -16.73
N PHE A 674 9.95 14.72 -15.72
CA PHE A 674 11.25 14.05 -15.73
C PHE A 674 11.38 13.07 -16.91
N ILE A 675 10.37 12.23 -17.13
CA ILE A 675 10.39 11.27 -18.23
C ILE A 675 10.44 11.97 -19.60
N GLN A 676 9.71 13.09 -19.73
CA GLN A 676 9.62 13.86 -20.99
C GLN A 676 10.76 14.84 -21.19
N SER A 677 11.46 15.27 -20.13
CA SER A 677 12.48 16.32 -20.21
C SER A 677 13.80 15.89 -20.84
N GLY A 678 14.07 14.60 -20.83
CA GLY A 678 15.37 14.09 -21.23
C GLY A 678 16.45 14.20 -20.13
N ASP A 679 16.14 14.62 -18.88
CA ASP A 679 17.09 14.61 -17.77
C ASP A 679 17.55 13.18 -17.45
N GLU A 680 18.81 13.04 -17.05
CA GLU A 680 19.50 11.76 -16.89
C GLU A 680 19.19 11.09 -15.57
N MET A 681 18.96 11.86 -14.50
CA MET A 681 18.90 11.32 -13.16
C MET A 681 17.68 11.78 -12.39
N LEU A 682 17.06 10.82 -11.69
CA LEU A 682 16.07 11.07 -10.65
C LEU A 682 16.63 10.64 -9.29
N ALA A 683 16.64 11.55 -8.33
CA ALA A 683 17.00 11.26 -6.94
C ALA A 683 15.76 11.36 -6.05
N GLN A 684 15.54 10.33 -5.25
CA GLN A 684 14.47 10.30 -4.27
C GLN A 684 15.05 10.50 -2.87
N ARG A 685 14.44 11.38 -2.09
CA ARG A 685 14.83 11.77 -0.73
C ARG A 685 13.65 11.72 0.24
N GLY A 686 13.83 11.13 1.41
CA GLY A 686 12.82 11.05 2.45
C GLY A 686 12.72 9.65 3.07
N HIS A 687 11.67 9.42 3.83
CA HIS A 687 11.47 8.17 4.57
C HIS A 687 11.30 6.93 3.69
N SER A 688 11.77 5.80 4.21
CA SER A 688 11.76 4.52 3.49
C SER A 688 10.37 3.92 3.26
N TYR A 689 9.41 4.16 4.15
CA TYR A 689 8.08 3.56 4.04
C TYR A 689 7.17 4.21 2.98
N TRP A 690 7.62 5.31 2.37
CA TRP A 690 6.93 5.99 1.27
C TRP A 690 7.48 5.66 -0.13
N ARG A 691 8.36 4.66 -0.25
CA ARG A 691 9.08 4.40 -1.51
C ARG A 691 8.17 4.05 -2.68
N SER A 692 7.25 3.12 -2.48
CA SER A 692 6.33 2.69 -3.54
C SER A 692 5.44 3.84 -3.99
N GLU A 693 4.95 4.60 -3.04
CA GLU A 693 4.11 5.77 -3.31
C GLU A 693 4.91 6.89 -3.97
N GLN A 694 6.20 7.02 -3.66
CA GLN A 694 7.03 8.10 -4.19
C GLN A 694 7.44 7.92 -5.66
N ILE A 695 7.63 6.71 -6.15
CA ILE A 695 8.10 6.45 -7.51
C ILE A 695 7.21 5.43 -8.23
N ILE A 696 7.04 4.24 -7.67
CA ILE A 696 6.41 3.13 -8.39
C ILE A 696 4.92 3.38 -8.61
N GLU A 697 4.21 3.72 -7.57
CA GLU A 697 2.76 3.91 -7.68
C GLU A 697 2.39 5.11 -8.54
N PRO A 698 2.98 6.32 -8.36
CA PRO A 698 2.73 7.43 -9.26
C PRO A 698 3.12 7.13 -10.71
N LEU A 699 4.27 6.48 -10.95
CA LEU A 699 4.71 6.13 -12.29
C LEU A 699 3.78 5.10 -12.94
N THR A 700 3.33 4.10 -12.19
CA THR A 700 2.34 3.12 -12.67
C THR A 700 1.03 3.79 -13.06
N LYS A 701 0.55 4.75 -12.25
CA LYS A 701 -0.67 5.52 -12.59
C LYS A 701 -0.51 6.37 -13.86
N LEU A 702 0.67 6.96 -14.06
CA LEU A 702 0.97 7.71 -15.30
C LEU A 702 0.92 6.80 -16.53
N ILE A 703 1.43 5.57 -16.41
CA ILE A 703 1.41 4.57 -17.49
C ILE A 703 -0.03 4.08 -17.73
N GLU A 704 -0.75 3.71 -16.69
CA GLU A 704 -2.15 3.27 -16.77
C GLU A 704 -3.06 4.37 -17.34
N GLY A 705 -2.77 5.63 -17.04
CA GLY A 705 -3.47 6.82 -17.56
C GLY A 705 -3.02 7.24 -18.96
N GLY A 706 -2.06 6.56 -19.59
CA GLY A 706 -1.54 6.88 -20.91
C GLY A 706 -0.75 8.20 -21.00
N GLN A 707 -0.36 8.77 -19.87
CA GLN A 707 0.41 10.03 -19.81
C GLN A 707 1.92 9.81 -19.99
N VAL A 708 2.38 8.61 -19.74
CA VAL A 708 3.73 8.09 -19.98
C VAL A 708 3.58 6.72 -20.63
N THR A 709 4.35 6.46 -21.68
CA THR A 709 4.35 5.17 -22.36
C THR A 709 5.57 4.34 -21.97
N GLU A 710 5.51 3.04 -22.20
CA GLU A 710 6.70 2.20 -22.05
C GLU A 710 7.87 2.64 -22.94
N ALA A 711 7.58 3.18 -24.13
CA ALA A 711 8.59 3.71 -25.03
C ALA A 711 9.33 4.92 -24.43
N ASP A 712 8.60 5.80 -23.70
CA ASP A 712 9.21 6.94 -23.00
C ASP A 712 10.17 6.50 -21.88
N LEU A 713 9.86 5.39 -21.22
CA LEU A 713 10.74 4.83 -20.17
C LEU A 713 11.98 4.16 -20.75
N ARG A 714 11.85 3.51 -21.91
CA ARG A 714 12.93 2.76 -22.58
C ARG A 714 13.76 3.62 -23.51
N GLY A 715 13.22 4.75 -23.96
CA GLY A 715 13.82 5.59 -24.99
C GLY A 715 15.14 6.25 -24.60
N LYS A 716 15.44 6.30 -23.30
CA LYS A 716 16.68 6.87 -22.77
C LYS A 716 17.18 6.07 -21.58
N GLN A 717 18.47 5.78 -21.54
CA GLN A 717 19.12 5.24 -20.35
C GLN A 717 19.13 6.30 -19.23
N ARG A 718 18.67 5.93 -18.04
CA ARG A 718 18.54 6.84 -16.89
C ARG A 718 19.27 6.30 -15.66
N PHE A 719 19.45 7.19 -14.70
CA PHE A 719 20.00 6.85 -13.40
C PHE A 719 19.00 7.19 -12.29
N LEU A 720 18.75 6.23 -11.40
CA LEU A 720 17.92 6.45 -10.20
C LEU A 720 18.78 6.39 -8.95
N SER A 721 18.75 7.44 -8.13
CA SER A 721 19.41 7.49 -6.83
C SER A 721 18.35 7.35 -5.72
N LEU A 722 18.22 6.14 -5.17
CA LEU A 722 17.25 5.81 -4.13
C LEU A 722 17.85 6.10 -2.76
N GLY A 723 17.72 7.34 -2.31
CA GLY A 723 18.33 7.82 -1.05
C GLY A 723 17.63 7.37 0.23
N SER A 724 16.50 6.70 0.16
CA SER A 724 15.77 6.18 1.32
C SER A 724 16.34 4.86 1.83
N CYS A 725 16.11 4.55 3.11
CA CYS A 725 16.52 3.26 3.69
C CYS A 725 15.89 2.07 2.95
N GLY A 726 16.67 1.02 2.67
CA GLY A 726 16.20 -0.20 2.01
C GLY A 726 15.68 0.00 0.59
N GLY A 727 16.27 0.91 -0.18
CA GLY A 727 15.93 1.16 -1.58
C GLY A 727 15.97 -0.09 -2.46
N VAL A 728 16.75 -1.11 -2.07
CA VAL A 728 16.79 -2.41 -2.75
C VAL A 728 15.42 -3.10 -2.85
N LYS A 729 14.48 -2.81 -1.95
CA LYS A 729 13.13 -3.41 -1.96
C LYS A 729 12.31 -3.02 -3.19
N VAL A 730 12.60 -1.89 -3.80
CA VAL A 730 11.92 -1.43 -5.03
C VAL A 730 12.78 -1.58 -6.27
N TYR A 731 13.99 -2.09 -6.12
CA TYR A 731 14.97 -2.21 -7.20
C TYR A 731 14.44 -3.04 -8.38
N THR A 732 13.97 -4.25 -8.11
CA THR A 732 13.42 -5.16 -9.15
C THR A 732 12.24 -4.51 -9.89
N SER A 733 11.33 -3.89 -9.15
CA SER A 733 10.15 -3.24 -9.75
C SER A 733 10.54 -2.08 -10.67
N LEU A 734 11.52 -1.27 -10.26
CA LEU A 734 12.02 -0.16 -11.09
C LEU A 734 12.78 -0.68 -12.32
N THR A 735 13.63 -1.69 -12.15
CA THR A 735 14.33 -2.29 -13.31
C THR A 735 13.33 -2.82 -14.34
N ARG A 736 12.27 -3.47 -13.89
CA ARG A 736 11.19 -3.97 -14.77
C ARG A 736 10.41 -2.83 -15.44
N LEU A 737 10.07 -1.77 -14.74
CA LEU A 737 9.35 -0.63 -15.31
C LEU A 737 10.15 0.02 -16.45
N PHE A 738 11.45 0.20 -16.24
CA PHE A 738 12.34 0.80 -17.24
C PHE A 738 12.92 -0.21 -18.23
N ALA A 739 12.58 -1.49 -18.14
CA ALA A 739 13.08 -2.57 -19.01
C ALA A 739 14.60 -2.52 -19.20
N SER A 740 15.34 -2.50 -18.09
CA SER A 740 16.80 -2.38 -18.03
C SER A 740 17.40 -1.07 -18.57
N SER A 741 16.60 -0.13 -19.05
CA SER A 741 17.07 1.21 -19.44
C SER A 741 17.30 2.12 -18.22
N VAL A 742 17.77 1.53 -17.12
CA VAL A 742 18.03 2.25 -15.87
C VAL A 742 19.22 1.63 -15.14
N ASP A 743 20.04 2.49 -14.57
CA ASP A 743 21.03 2.14 -13.57
C ASP A 743 20.61 2.73 -12.23
N ILE A 744 20.76 1.98 -11.13
CA ILE A 744 20.21 2.35 -9.84
C ILE A 744 21.28 2.31 -8.77
N LEU A 745 21.42 3.42 -8.03
CA LEU A 745 22.04 3.42 -6.72
C LEU A 745 20.96 3.18 -5.69
N ALA A 746 21.02 2.10 -4.95
CA ALA A 746 20.04 1.77 -3.93
C ALA A 746 20.71 1.52 -2.58
N THR A 747 19.96 1.69 -1.50
CA THR A 747 20.40 1.29 -0.18
C THR A 747 19.89 -0.11 0.13
N ILE A 748 20.73 -0.93 0.71
CA ILE A 748 20.35 -2.22 1.29
C ILE A 748 19.81 -1.97 2.71
N GLY A 749 20.57 -1.21 3.49
CA GLY A 749 20.26 -0.79 4.84
C GLY A 749 19.78 0.68 4.92
N THR A 750 20.55 1.49 5.66
CA THR A 750 20.19 2.90 5.94
C THR A 750 20.70 3.83 4.86
N GLY A 751 19.80 4.63 4.30
CA GLY A 751 20.16 5.74 3.42
C GLY A 751 20.61 6.96 4.20
N LEU A 752 21.72 7.55 3.80
CA LEU A 752 22.33 8.69 4.47
C LEU A 752 22.52 9.87 3.51
N ALA A 753 22.01 11.05 3.85
CA ALA A 753 22.23 12.26 3.07
C ALA A 753 23.73 12.58 2.91
N LEU A 754 24.53 12.29 3.94
CA LEU A 754 25.99 12.44 3.92
C LEU A 754 26.72 11.54 2.90
N ILE A 755 26.06 10.55 2.34
CA ILE A 755 26.58 9.71 1.25
C ILE A 755 25.89 10.08 -0.06
N ASN A 756 24.57 10.12 -0.06
CA ASN A 756 23.78 10.36 -1.26
C ASN A 756 24.06 11.70 -1.92
N ASP A 757 24.13 12.77 -1.14
CA ASP A 757 24.32 14.12 -1.70
C ASP A 757 25.73 14.32 -2.28
N PRO A 758 26.83 14.01 -1.56
CA PRO A 758 28.17 14.05 -2.14
C PRO A 758 28.33 13.12 -3.35
N TYR A 759 27.72 11.92 -3.31
CA TYR A 759 27.81 11.00 -4.44
C TYR A 759 27.11 11.57 -5.68
N ASN A 760 25.88 12.04 -5.56
CA ASN A 760 25.14 12.56 -6.70
C ASN A 760 25.83 13.79 -7.32
N LYS A 761 26.37 14.66 -6.51
CA LYS A 761 27.19 15.79 -6.99
C LYS A 761 28.45 15.32 -7.68
N MET A 762 29.26 14.48 -7.04
CA MET A 762 30.52 13.95 -7.60
C MET A 762 30.26 13.15 -8.87
N PHE A 763 29.18 12.37 -8.89
CA PHE A 763 28.79 11.56 -10.05
C PHE A 763 28.65 12.40 -11.32
N PHE A 764 27.94 13.54 -11.24
CA PHE A 764 27.81 14.45 -12.39
C PHE A 764 29.11 15.15 -12.73
N GLU A 765 29.92 15.50 -11.74
CA GLU A 765 31.24 16.08 -11.99
C GLU A 765 32.21 15.06 -12.63
N ILE A 766 32.15 13.78 -12.22
CA ILE A 766 32.87 12.69 -12.87
C ILE A 766 32.46 12.56 -14.35
N ILE A 767 31.14 12.56 -14.62
CA ILE A 767 30.63 12.44 -15.99
C ILE A 767 31.09 13.64 -16.84
N ALA A 768 30.98 14.85 -16.32
CA ALA A 768 31.38 16.07 -17.02
C ALA A 768 32.88 16.12 -17.34
N ALA A 769 33.72 15.66 -16.40
CA ALA A 769 35.18 15.76 -16.48
C ALA A 769 35.82 14.59 -17.23
N ASN A 770 35.19 13.42 -17.30
CA ASN A 770 35.78 12.21 -17.81
C ASN A 770 35.39 11.93 -19.28
N PRO A 771 36.23 11.23 -20.05
CA PRO A 771 35.86 10.73 -21.34
C PRO A 771 34.71 9.71 -21.22
N SER A 772 33.97 9.54 -22.31
CA SER A 772 32.78 8.68 -22.40
C SER A 772 33.04 7.17 -22.19
N THR A 773 34.27 6.77 -22.01
CA THR A 773 34.71 5.36 -21.86
C THR A 773 34.84 4.89 -20.41
N ILE A 774 34.55 5.73 -19.41
CA ILE A 774 34.59 5.28 -18.01
C ILE A 774 33.49 4.22 -17.74
N THR A 775 33.86 3.17 -17.02
CA THR A 775 32.91 2.11 -16.62
C THR A 775 32.30 2.38 -15.25
N TRP A 776 31.22 1.67 -14.90
CA TRP A 776 30.65 1.72 -13.53
C TRP A 776 31.69 1.35 -12.47
N LYS A 777 32.60 0.41 -12.76
CA LYS A 777 33.72 0.09 -11.90
C LYS A 777 34.65 1.30 -11.71
N GLY A 778 34.91 2.05 -12.77
CA GLY A 778 35.72 3.27 -12.71
C GLY A 778 35.03 4.38 -11.90
N VAL A 779 33.72 4.54 -12.04
CA VAL A 779 32.92 5.46 -11.21
C VAL A 779 32.99 5.06 -9.73
N ALA A 780 32.81 3.77 -9.42
CA ALA A 780 32.90 3.26 -8.05
C ALA A 780 34.28 3.50 -7.43
N GLN A 781 35.34 3.34 -8.20
CA GLN A 781 36.72 3.64 -7.76
C GLN A 781 36.90 5.14 -7.44
N GLN A 782 36.45 6.04 -8.30
CA GLN A 782 36.58 7.47 -8.10
C GLN A 782 35.72 8.00 -6.94
N SER A 783 34.57 7.38 -6.70
CA SER A 783 33.66 7.72 -5.58
C SER A 783 33.94 6.97 -4.28
N SER A 784 34.95 6.10 -4.24
CA SER A 784 35.20 5.20 -3.11
C SER A 784 35.39 5.90 -1.77
N SER A 785 35.93 7.12 -1.75
CA SER A 785 36.11 7.92 -0.53
C SER A 785 34.78 8.30 0.14
N ILE A 786 33.68 8.40 -0.63
CA ILE A 786 32.34 8.71 -0.08
C ILE A 786 31.77 7.51 0.66
N PHE A 787 32.10 6.29 0.21
CA PHE A 787 31.59 5.03 0.75
C PHE A 787 32.55 4.37 1.76
N GLN A 788 33.47 5.14 2.34
CA GLN A 788 34.38 4.63 3.37
C GLN A 788 33.66 4.33 4.68
N GLY A 789 34.13 3.28 5.37
CA GLY A 789 33.58 2.81 6.63
C GLY A 789 32.34 1.92 6.47
N ASP A 790 31.76 1.55 7.59
CA ASP A 790 30.64 0.60 7.69
C ASP A 790 29.39 1.05 6.90
N ARG A 791 29.27 2.35 6.66
CA ARG A 791 28.08 2.94 6.01
C ARG A 791 28.07 2.77 4.50
N GLY A 792 29.24 2.70 3.87
CA GLY A 792 29.34 2.47 2.41
C GLY A 792 28.92 1.06 2.00
N GLN A 793 28.97 0.12 2.93
CA GLN A 793 28.53 -1.26 2.69
C GLN A 793 27.01 -1.42 2.55
N ASP A 794 26.25 -0.41 2.97
CA ASP A 794 24.80 -0.40 2.85
C ASP A 794 24.32 0.01 1.46
N TYR A 795 25.23 0.29 0.52
CA TYR A 795 24.86 0.78 -0.82
C TYR A 795 25.14 -0.27 -1.90
N LEU A 796 24.15 -0.46 -2.73
CA LEU A 796 24.20 -1.25 -3.96
C LEU A 796 24.52 -0.32 -5.14
N MET A 797 25.72 -0.46 -5.66
CA MET A 797 26.21 0.38 -6.75
C MET A 797 25.77 -0.15 -8.12
N PRO A 798 25.60 0.70 -9.15
CA PRO A 798 25.53 0.26 -10.53
C PRO A 798 26.76 -0.57 -10.91
N GLY A 799 26.57 -1.58 -11.75
CA GLY A 799 27.64 -2.52 -12.13
C GLY A 799 28.04 -3.52 -11.05
N SER A 800 27.42 -3.48 -9.85
CA SER A 800 27.58 -4.52 -8.84
C SER A 800 26.93 -5.84 -9.31
N LEU A 801 27.32 -6.94 -8.67
CA LEU A 801 26.74 -8.26 -8.97
C LEU A 801 25.20 -8.24 -8.99
N THR A 802 24.60 -7.70 -7.94
CA THR A 802 23.13 -7.64 -7.85
C THR A 802 22.50 -6.79 -8.97
N ALA A 803 23.12 -5.66 -9.32
CA ALA A 803 22.69 -4.85 -10.46
C ALA A 803 22.75 -5.62 -11.79
N ILE A 804 23.83 -6.35 -12.00
CA ILE A 804 24.02 -7.21 -13.18
C ILE A 804 22.94 -8.30 -13.24
N LEU A 805 22.67 -8.96 -12.11
CA LEU A 805 21.67 -10.03 -12.04
C LEU A 805 20.25 -9.54 -12.35
N HIS A 806 19.88 -8.36 -11.86
CA HIS A 806 18.59 -7.75 -12.19
C HIS A 806 18.45 -7.48 -13.70
N LYS A 807 19.49 -6.96 -14.34
CA LYS A 807 19.50 -6.73 -15.79
C LYS A 807 19.40 -8.04 -16.59
N ILE A 808 20.14 -9.07 -16.18
CA ILE A 808 20.08 -10.40 -16.81
C ILE A 808 18.69 -11.02 -16.67
N LEU A 809 18.08 -10.92 -15.48
CA LEU A 809 16.76 -11.44 -15.25
C LEU A 809 15.72 -10.75 -16.13
N ASP A 810 15.76 -9.43 -16.21
CA ASP A 810 14.87 -8.65 -17.06
C ASP A 810 15.04 -9.02 -18.55
N GLU A 811 16.27 -9.12 -19.05
CA GLU A 811 16.56 -9.55 -20.42
C GLU A 811 16.02 -10.97 -20.72
N THR A 812 16.16 -11.87 -19.75
CA THR A 812 15.69 -13.27 -19.89
C THR A 812 14.17 -13.32 -19.95
N GLN A 813 13.49 -12.54 -19.13
CA GLN A 813 12.02 -12.44 -19.11
C GLN A 813 11.47 -11.77 -20.37
N GLN A 814 12.18 -10.77 -20.91
CA GLN A 814 11.83 -10.15 -22.20
C GLN A 814 11.92 -11.14 -23.35
N ALA A 815 13.00 -11.92 -23.41
CA ALA A 815 13.23 -12.91 -24.45
C ALA A 815 12.22 -14.06 -24.44
N SER A 816 11.70 -14.44 -23.26
CA SER A 816 10.71 -15.50 -23.11
C SER A 816 9.25 -15.10 -23.40
N GLY A 817 9.00 -13.83 -23.71
CA GLY A 817 7.66 -13.31 -23.99
C GLY A 817 6.72 -13.32 -22.75
N THR A 818 7.21 -13.68 -21.60
CA THR A 818 6.45 -13.80 -20.33
C THR A 818 6.08 -12.44 -19.75
N MET A 819 6.58 -11.36 -20.32
CA MET A 819 6.48 -10.02 -19.76
C MET A 819 5.15 -9.29 -19.98
N SER A 820 4.27 -9.74 -20.88
CA SER A 820 3.16 -8.87 -21.30
C SER A 820 2.01 -8.73 -20.32
N ARG A 821 1.90 -9.58 -19.28
CA ARG A 821 0.78 -9.56 -18.33
C ARG A 821 1.11 -9.24 -16.87
N ASN A 822 2.35 -9.42 -16.43
CA ASN A 822 2.72 -9.29 -15.01
C ASN A 822 3.58 -8.06 -14.68
N ARG A 823 3.81 -7.16 -15.62
CA ARG A 823 4.68 -5.98 -15.43
C ARG A 823 4.23 -5.06 -14.30
N PHE A 824 2.92 -5.00 -14.06
CA PHE A 824 2.30 -4.08 -13.11
C PHE A 824 1.69 -4.79 -11.89
N GLU A 825 1.90 -6.09 -11.74
CA GLU A 825 1.56 -6.73 -10.47
C GLU A 825 2.49 -6.17 -9.39
N ARG A 826 1.87 -5.55 -8.38
CA ARG A 826 2.59 -5.01 -7.21
C ARG A 826 3.47 -6.10 -6.60
N PRO A 827 4.71 -5.79 -6.19
CA PRO A 827 5.49 -6.75 -5.43
C PRO A 827 4.64 -7.16 -4.22
N ARG A 828 4.44 -8.44 -4.05
CA ARG A 828 3.77 -8.99 -2.87
C ARG A 828 4.69 -8.70 -1.68
N SER A 829 4.31 -7.71 -0.88
CA SER A 829 4.98 -7.34 0.38
C SER A 829 4.92 -8.47 1.39
#